data_cbf74b66b36666c12238e4113ab1fe5a
#
_entry.id   cbf74b66b36666c12238e4113ab1fe5a
#
_cell.length_a   1.000
_cell.length_b   1.000
_cell.length_c   1.000
_cell.angle_alpha   90.00
_cell.angle_beta   90.00
_cell.angle_gamma   90.00
#
_symmetry.space_group_name_H-M   'P 1'
#
loop_
_entity.id
_entity.type
_entity.pdbx_description
1 polymer ?
#
loop_
_entity_poly.entity_id
_entity_poly.type
_entity_poly.pdbx_seq_one_letter_code
_entity_poly.pdbx_strand_id
1 'polypeptide(L)'
;MNNYTILHTIVGLSLLGSVHAQEAQKTVENLGDSVVTASRVQESVLHSSYSVTLLNADDVLEKSLRTIPEALRYSAGVLIQKTTHGHGSPYIRGFTGRQNLLLVDGIRMNNSSYRSGPIQYWNTLDANAISRMELVRGPSSVLYGSDSLGGTLNVLSKSSGFENELGWFDRGNLFYKYDTNSGSHTGRLEEQFGVGGKWGASLGLSLKDFGDIRDSNLGRMKNTGYQEQSFDMKLQYALSSTSKLTLAHQYLNQDDVWRWHSTKFNPGWIHGNHVTESGTLDERIYDQERSLTYLRLDGEASHQLMRQWETTLSYQKSQDSERRDGRFSNLDVDTFGLAFQSRGDLGAGEIVWGFDYYHDEVNSQANEPRRRPVADDASYDTLGAFAQYKWEVSDKLELSAGLRLSHFSADWGKVFNRSTGLDESGDGDWSNAALSVRANYEINEKNHLFGGVSQGFRAPNLEDLTGSNISNSADEVVGSADVDSEDVISFETGVKHESNTLRLTSSVFYTAINNPITSVVDNTGTDRLLRITNGEDGYIYGVELEGEYHINDQWKLTANITYQDGKQDTLDEIGGVVTSDTIRRLSPLAGSASLRWTHPNDKVWVETTVLAATTQNNLGAGDLRDGQRVPTNGTPGYLIGTMRAGWQAQENMLFTLGLENLTDEDYRVHGSGVNETGFNTVLGVKFSW
;
A
#
# COMPACT_ATOMS: atom_id res chain seq x y z
N MET A 1 -5.65 12.18 -29.73
CA MET A 1 -7.12 11.99 -30.03
C MET A 1 -7.85 12.51 -28.82
N ASN A 2 -8.84 13.38 -28.98
CA ASN A 2 -9.50 14.00 -27.81
C ASN A 2 -10.22 12.96 -26.97
N ASN A 3 -9.84 12.83 -25.70
CA ASN A 3 -10.35 11.85 -24.74
C ASN A 3 -11.88 11.89 -24.54
N TYR A 4 -12.55 12.97 -24.90
CA TYR A 4 -14.00 13.09 -24.87
C TYR A 4 -14.74 12.11 -25.80
N THR A 5 -14.10 11.67 -26.89
CA THR A 5 -14.70 10.73 -27.84
C THR A 5 -14.77 9.31 -27.28
N ILE A 6 -13.84 8.92 -26.40
CA ILE A 6 -13.78 7.57 -25.80
C ILE A 6 -14.87 7.42 -24.73
N LEU A 7 -15.11 8.47 -23.93
CA LEU A 7 -16.15 8.45 -22.89
C LEU A 7 -17.57 8.31 -23.52
N HIS A 8 -17.82 8.94 -24.67
CA HIS A 8 -19.09 8.80 -25.40
C HIS A 8 -19.28 7.41 -26.01
N THR A 9 -18.19 6.72 -26.34
CA THR A 9 -18.25 5.36 -26.90
C THR A 9 -18.58 4.32 -25.82
N ILE A 10 -18.14 4.50 -24.59
CA ILE A 10 -18.47 3.61 -23.46
C ILE A 10 -19.94 3.71 -23.09
N VAL A 11 -20.51 4.91 -23.08
CA VAL A 11 -21.95 5.14 -22.82
C VAL A 11 -22.83 4.54 -23.93
N GLY A 12 -22.34 4.48 -25.17
CA GLY A 12 -23.06 3.90 -26.30
C GLY A 12 -23.11 2.36 -26.33
N LEU A 13 -22.14 1.67 -25.74
CA LEU A 13 -22.10 0.19 -25.72
C LEU A 13 -22.98 -0.42 -24.62
N SER A 14 -23.25 0.30 -23.53
CA SER A 14 -24.06 -0.19 -22.42
C SER A 14 -25.58 -0.23 -22.69
N LEU A 15 -26.06 0.35 -23.79
CA LEU A 15 -27.50 0.41 -24.15
C LEU A 15 -27.99 -0.80 -24.95
N LEU A 16 -27.16 -1.78 -25.25
CA LEU A 16 -27.53 -2.97 -26.03
C LEU A 16 -27.74 -4.26 -25.19
N GLY A 17 -27.64 -4.19 -23.88
CA GLY A 17 -27.92 -5.30 -22.97
C GLY A 17 -29.45 -5.38 -22.66
N SER A 18 -30.07 -6.49 -23.02
CA SER A 18 -31.50 -6.75 -22.76
C SER A 18 -31.79 -6.83 -21.26
N VAL A 19 -32.68 -5.94 -20.80
CA VAL A 19 -33.18 -5.91 -19.43
C VAL A 19 -33.96 -7.21 -19.12
N HIS A 20 -33.34 -8.08 -18.33
CA HIS A 20 -34.07 -9.07 -17.54
C HIS A 20 -33.73 -8.77 -16.08
N ALA A 21 -34.58 -7.93 -15.45
CA ALA A 21 -34.54 -7.70 -14.03
C ALA A 21 -35.06 -8.96 -13.32
N GLN A 22 -34.16 -9.77 -12.79
CA GLN A 22 -34.47 -10.75 -11.76
C GLN A 22 -34.01 -10.16 -10.41
N GLU A 23 -34.87 -10.27 -9.39
CA GLU A 23 -34.57 -9.83 -8.04
C GLU A 23 -33.20 -10.38 -7.60
N ALA A 24 -32.20 -9.52 -7.57
CA ALA A 24 -30.89 -9.83 -7.02
C ALA A 24 -31.03 -9.96 -5.50
N GLN A 25 -31.21 -11.18 -5.02
CA GLN A 25 -30.97 -11.49 -3.61
C GLN A 25 -29.52 -11.11 -3.30
N LYS A 26 -29.36 -10.24 -2.31
CA LYS A 26 -28.08 -9.82 -1.72
C LYS A 26 -27.37 -11.04 -1.11
N THR A 27 -26.65 -11.79 -1.91
CA THR A 27 -25.59 -12.68 -1.45
C THR A 27 -24.25 -12.03 -1.80
N VAL A 28 -23.95 -10.91 -1.14
CA VAL A 28 -22.57 -10.55 -0.90
C VAL A 28 -22.00 -11.69 -0.08
N GLU A 29 -20.95 -12.31 -0.58
CA GLU A 29 -20.10 -13.16 0.25
C GLU A 29 -19.72 -12.31 1.46
N ASN A 30 -20.41 -12.53 2.55
CA ASN A 30 -20.12 -11.84 3.81
C ASN A 30 -18.86 -12.53 4.33
N LEU A 31 -17.70 -12.19 3.75
CA LEU A 31 -16.39 -12.56 4.27
C LEU A 31 -16.20 -12.01 5.68
N GLY A 32 -17.25 -11.37 6.21
CA GLY A 32 -17.37 -10.92 7.59
C GLY A 32 -16.08 -10.26 8.05
N ASP A 33 -15.79 -10.36 9.29
CA ASP A 33 -14.62 -9.86 9.97
C ASP A 33 -13.42 -10.83 9.90
N SER A 34 -13.26 -11.55 8.78
CA SER A 34 -12.17 -12.50 8.58
C SER A 34 -11.02 -11.91 7.76
N VAL A 35 -9.80 -12.29 8.07
CA VAL A 35 -8.56 -11.90 7.43
C VAL A 35 -7.78 -13.13 6.98
N VAL A 36 -7.09 -13.05 5.85
CA VAL A 36 -6.20 -14.10 5.35
C VAL A 36 -4.73 -13.70 5.54
N THR A 37 -4.42 -12.43 5.40
CA THR A 37 -3.03 -11.92 5.36
C THR A 37 -2.27 -12.13 6.65
N ALA A 38 -2.94 -12.14 7.80
CA ALA A 38 -2.29 -12.29 9.10
C ALA A 38 -1.68 -13.69 9.35
N SER A 39 -2.25 -14.72 8.73
CA SER A 39 -1.84 -16.13 8.94
C SER A 39 -1.75 -16.97 7.66
N ARG A 40 -1.95 -16.36 6.48
CA ARG A 40 -2.15 -17.01 5.17
C ARG A 40 -3.35 -17.97 5.13
N VAL A 41 -4.21 -17.91 6.13
CA VAL A 41 -5.44 -18.70 6.26
C VAL A 41 -6.55 -17.78 6.71
N GLN A 42 -7.76 -18.04 6.27
CA GLN A 42 -8.92 -17.29 6.72
C GLN A 42 -9.16 -17.50 8.23
N GLU A 43 -9.06 -16.41 8.98
CA GLU A 43 -9.35 -16.39 10.44
C GLU A 43 -10.14 -15.13 10.79
N SER A 44 -10.87 -15.15 11.93
CA SER A 44 -11.53 -13.95 12.44
C SER A 44 -10.50 -12.92 12.89
N VAL A 45 -10.76 -11.63 12.65
CA VAL A 45 -9.93 -10.53 13.17
C VAL A 45 -9.81 -10.61 14.71
N LEU A 46 -10.86 -11.03 15.41
CA LEU A 46 -10.84 -11.20 16.87
C LEU A 46 -9.80 -12.24 17.33
N HIS A 47 -9.68 -13.36 16.58
CA HIS A 47 -8.75 -14.43 16.88
C HIS A 47 -7.34 -14.21 16.36
N SER A 48 -7.16 -13.26 15.42
CA SER A 48 -5.82 -12.94 14.94
C SER A 48 -4.93 -12.38 16.05
N SER A 49 -3.70 -12.86 16.13
CA SER A 49 -2.68 -12.37 17.07
C SER A 49 -1.97 -11.08 16.59
N TYR A 50 -2.42 -10.46 15.50
CA TYR A 50 -1.90 -9.21 14.92
C TYR A 50 -2.93 -8.07 14.97
N SER A 51 -2.45 -6.84 14.94
CA SER A 51 -3.28 -5.67 14.63
C SER A 51 -3.61 -5.64 13.15
N VAL A 52 -4.89 -5.74 12.79
CA VAL A 52 -5.38 -5.83 11.41
C VAL A 52 -6.44 -4.76 11.17
N THR A 53 -6.35 -4.07 10.04
CA THR A 53 -7.41 -3.18 9.51
C THR A 53 -7.94 -3.73 8.20
N LEU A 54 -9.25 -3.82 8.07
CA LEU A 54 -9.96 -4.22 6.85
C LEU A 54 -10.63 -3.00 6.22
N LEU A 55 -10.47 -2.85 4.89
CA LEU A 55 -11.13 -1.83 4.09
C LEU A 55 -11.82 -2.50 2.89
N ASN A 56 -13.12 -2.31 2.76
CA ASN A 56 -13.89 -2.92 1.69
C ASN A 56 -14.02 -2.01 0.45
N ALA A 57 -14.45 -2.58 -0.67
CA ALA A 57 -14.70 -1.84 -1.91
C ALA A 57 -15.70 -0.68 -1.72
N ASP A 58 -16.73 -0.86 -0.89
CA ASP A 58 -17.73 0.17 -0.60
C ASP A 58 -17.09 1.37 0.14
N ASP A 59 -16.11 1.16 1.02
CA ASP A 59 -15.36 2.25 1.65
C ASP A 59 -14.64 3.13 0.61
N VAL A 60 -14.05 2.51 -0.41
CA VAL A 60 -13.36 3.21 -1.49
C VAL A 60 -14.35 4.04 -2.32
N LEU A 61 -15.48 3.44 -2.68
CA LEU A 61 -16.53 4.08 -3.48
C LEU A 61 -17.19 5.23 -2.73
N GLU A 62 -17.70 4.98 -1.52
CA GLU A 62 -18.47 5.92 -0.71
C GLU A 62 -17.61 7.08 -0.21
N LYS A 63 -16.36 6.83 0.15
CA LYS A 63 -15.40 7.85 0.56
C LYS A 63 -14.72 8.55 -0.62
N SER A 64 -15.03 8.12 -1.85
CA SER A 64 -14.49 8.71 -3.10
C SER A 64 -12.98 8.71 -3.20
N LEU A 65 -12.33 7.68 -2.67
CA LEU A 65 -10.88 7.56 -2.62
C LEU A 65 -10.29 7.35 -4.02
N ARG A 66 -9.13 7.94 -4.30
CA ARG A 66 -8.53 7.98 -5.64
C ARG A 66 -7.51 6.86 -5.86
N THR A 67 -6.69 6.61 -4.83
CA THR A 67 -5.55 5.68 -4.88
C THR A 67 -5.54 4.74 -3.68
N ILE A 68 -4.81 3.64 -3.78
CA ILE A 68 -4.61 2.69 -2.66
C ILE A 68 -3.99 3.37 -1.44
N PRO A 69 -2.90 4.17 -1.55
CA PRO A 69 -2.39 4.91 -0.40
C PRO A 69 -3.44 5.82 0.24
N GLU A 70 -4.24 6.54 -0.56
CA GLU A 70 -5.26 7.44 -0.02
C GLU A 70 -6.34 6.67 0.77
N ALA A 71 -6.66 5.44 0.36
CA ALA A 71 -7.61 4.60 1.07
C ALA A 71 -7.18 4.26 2.50
N LEU A 72 -5.87 4.17 2.74
CA LEU A 72 -5.30 3.86 4.05
C LEU A 72 -5.27 5.06 5.02
N ARG A 73 -5.60 6.29 4.58
CA ARG A 73 -5.49 7.50 5.43
C ARG A 73 -6.37 7.50 6.68
N TYR A 74 -7.39 6.63 6.71
CA TYR A 74 -8.29 6.47 7.86
C TYR A 74 -7.94 5.24 8.73
N SER A 75 -6.76 4.63 8.51
CA SER A 75 -6.29 3.48 9.28
C SER A 75 -5.36 3.93 10.40
N ALA A 76 -5.47 3.30 11.57
CA ALA A 76 -4.52 3.54 12.67
C ALA A 76 -3.09 3.13 12.25
N GLY A 77 -2.07 3.84 12.75
CA GLY A 77 -0.66 3.57 12.46
C GLY A 77 -0.18 3.96 11.07
N VAL A 78 -1.01 4.67 10.28
CA VAL A 78 -0.69 5.02 8.89
C VAL A 78 -0.68 6.53 8.66
N LEU A 79 0.40 7.01 8.02
CA LEU A 79 0.52 8.38 7.50
C LEU A 79 0.71 8.30 5.98
N ILE A 80 -0.05 9.08 5.20
CA ILE A 80 0.09 9.12 3.73
C ILE A 80 0.83 10.36 3.30
N GLN A 81 2.09 10.20 2.94
CA GLN A 81 2.88 11.27 2.33
C GLN A 81 2.62 11.33 0.83
N LYS A 82 2.46 12.54 0.28
CA LYS A 82 2.24 12.77 -1.16
C LYS A 82 3.25 13.77 -1.73
N THR A 83 3.64 13.57 -2.97
CA THR A 83 4.39 14.57 -3.76
C THR A 83 3.56 15.12 -4.92
N THR A 84 2.44 14.47 -5.19
CA THR A 84 1.24 14.83 -5.97
C THR A 84 0.16 13.79 -5.69
N HIS A 85 -1.04 13.89 -6.25
CA HIS A 85 -2.10 12.89 -6.04
C HIS A 85 -1.76 11.51 -6.58
N GLY A 86 -1.06 11.42 -7.71
CA GLY A 86 -0.58 10.16 -8.28
C GLY A 86 0.66 9.55 -7.59
N HIS A 87 1.25 10.24 -6.62
CA HIS A 87 2.44 9.80 -5.88
C HIS A 87 2.20 9.83 -4.37
N GLY A 88 1.34 8.97 -3.87
CA GLY A 88 1.16 8.71 -2.44
C GLY A 88 2.04 7.56 -1.98
N SER A 89 2.62 7.67 -0.78
CA SER A 89 3.40 6.61 -0.14
C SER A 89 2.96 6.47 1.32
N PRO A 90 2.51 5.28 1.74
CA PRO A 90 2.15 5.06 3.13
C PRO A 90 3.41 4.89 3.99
N TYR A 91 3.36 5.50 5.17
CA TYR A 91 4.20 5.20 6.31
C TYR A 91 3.38 4.35 7.26
N ILE A 92 3.80 3.13 7.52
CA ILE A 92 3.15 2.21 8.46
C ILE A 92 4.08 2.05 9.66
N ARG A 93 3.64 2.51 10.83
CA ARG A 93 4.46 2.53 12.06
C ARG A 93 5.86 3.16 11.83
N GLY A 94 5.93 4.24 11.01
CA GLY A 94 7.17 4.95 10.70
C GLY A 94 8.00 4.39 9.54
N PHE A 95 7.74 3.16 9.08
CA PHE A 95 8.41 2.56 7.93
C PHE A 95 7.72 2.91 6.62
N THR A 96 8.47 3.05 5.53
CA THR A 96 7.93 3.43 4.22
C THR A 96 8.69 2.79 3.06
N GLY A 97 8.11 2.90 1.88
CA GLY A 97 8.72 2.44 0.65
C GLY A 97 8.94 0.93 0.66
N ARG A 98 10.15 0.53 0.40
CA ARG A 98 10.59 -0.87 0.38
C ARG A 98 10.63 -1.54 1.75
N GLN A 99 10.35 -0.82 2.84
CA GLN A 99 10.23 -1.37 4.20
C GLN A 99 8.79 -1.81 4.54
N ASN A 100 7.85 -1.60 3.62
CA ASN A 100 6.48 -2.09 3.69
C ASN A 100 6.19 -3.00 2.50
N LEU A 101 5.53 -4.11 2.75
CA LEU A 101 5.23 -5.09 1.72
C LEU A 101 3.82 -4.85 1.14
N LEU A 102 3.74 -4.78 -0.18
CA LEU A 102 2.50 -4.75 -0.93
C LEU A 102 2.29 -6.09 -1.63
N LEU A 103 1.11 -6.67 -1.43
CA LEU A 103 0.64 -7.88 -2.09
C LEU A 103 -0.62 -7.60 -2.91
N VAL A 104 -0.79 -8.33 -4.01
CA VAL A 104 -2.04 -8.41 -4.76
C VAL A 104 -2.46 -9.87 -4.84
N ASP A 105 -3.63 -10.20 -4.28
CA ASP A 105 -4.10 -11.58 -4.17
C ASP A 105 -3.03 -12.53 -3.56
N GLY A 106 -2.22 -12.03 -2.61
CA GLY A 106 -1.12 -12.77 -1.97
C GLY A 106 0.19 -12.80 -2.77
N ILE A 107 0.24 -12.25 -3.98
CA ILE A 107 1.43 -12.18 -4.83
C ILE A 107 2.23 -10.91 -4.49
N ARG A 108 3.54 -11.05 -4.29
CA ARG A 108 4.45 -9.97 -3.97
C ARG A 108 4.56 -8.96 -5.11
N MET A 109 4.39 -7.67 -4.78
CA MET A 109 4.53 -6.55 -5.72
C MET A 109 5.89 -5.87 -5.64
N ASN A 110 6.52 -5.88 -4.45
CA ASN A 110 7.85 -5.34 -4.27
C ASN A 110 8.85 -6.13 -5.10
N ASN A 111 9.62 -5.43 -5.93
CA ASN A 111 10.71 -5.99 -6.71
C ASN A 111 12.07 -5.43 -6.25
N SER A 112 13.15 -5.94 -6.82
CA SER A 112 14.52 -5.60 -6.46
C SER A 112 14.96 -4.16 -6.78
N SER A 113 14.12 -3.37 -7.46
CA SER A 113 14.44 -2.01 -7.86
C SER A 113 13.73 -0.92 -7.03
N TYR A 114 12.90 -1.32 -6.04
CA TYR A 114 12.19 -0.35 -5.20
C TYR A 114 13.18 0.54 -4.46
N ARG A 115 13.05 1.86 -4.69
CA ARG A 115 13.98 2.85 -4.13
C ARG A 115 13.67 3.18 -2.67
N SER A 116 14.67 3.77 -2.01
CA SER A 116 14.56 4.22 -0.63
C SER A 116 13.58 5.38 -0.46
N GLY A 117 13.00 5.51 0.73
CA GLY A 117 12.07 6.55 1.10
C GLY A 117 10.70 6.42 0.42
N PRO A 118 9.95 7.52 0.31
CA PRO A 118 8.60 7.47 -0.29
C PRO A 118 8.64 7.07 -1.75
N ILE A 119 7.82 6.07 -2.08
CA ILE A 119 7.71 5.49 -3.44
C ILE A 119 6.32 5.69 -4.00
N GLN A 120 6.22 5.63 -5.33
CA GLN A 120 4.98 5.78 -6.08
C GLN A 120 4.28 4.45 -6.41
N TYR A 121 4.97 3.33 -6.30
CA TYR A 121 4.53 2.03 -6.86
C TYR A 121 3.21 1.50 -6.30
N TRP A 122 2.80 1.91 -5.10
CA TRP A 122 1.49 1.57 -4.55
C TRP A 122 0.32 2.26 -5.28
N ASN A 123 0.61 3.29 -6.08
CA ASN A 123 -0.40 3.97 -6.89
C ASN A 123 -0.64 3.27 -8.24
N THR A 124 0.14 2.24 -8.59
CA THR A 124 -0.05 1.44 -9.82
C THR A 124 -1.09 0.31 -9.65
N LEU A 125 -1.98 0.46 -8.68
CA LEU A 125 -3.14 -0.40 -8.47
C LEU A 125 -4.42 0.45 -8.54
N ASP A 126 -5.40 0.01 -9.32
CA ASP A 126 -6.68 0.70 -9.38
C ASP A 126 -7.50 0.44 -8.11
N ALA A 127 -7.70 1.49 -7.32
CA ALA A 127 -8.50 1.41 -6.10
C ALA A 127 -9.97 0.98 -6.35
N ASN A 128 -10.49 1.14 -7.57
CA ASN A 128 -11.84 0.70 -7.93
C ASN A 128 -11.91 -0.79 -8.34
N ALA A 129 -10.76 -1.44 -8.62
CA ALA A 129 -10.68 -2.85 -9.02
C ALA A 129 -10.62 -3.83 -7.83
N ILE A 130 -10.61 -3.31 -6.61
CA ILE A 130 -10.45 -4.12 -5.40
C ILE A 130 -11.79 -4.58 -4.83
N SER A 131 -11.78 -5.74 -4.19
CA SER A 131 -12.87 -6.21 -3.34
C SER A 131 -12.63 -5.84 -1.89
N ARG A 132 -11.38 -5.94 -1.43
CA ARG A 132 -10.97 -5.67 -0.05
C ARG A 132 -9.46 -5.40 0.04
N MET A 133 -9.06 -4.64 1.03
CA MET A 133 -7.68 -4.48 1.48
C MET A 133 -7.54 -4.99 2.91
N GLU A 134 -6.45 -5.72 3.17
CA GLU A 134 -6.09 -6.24 4.48
C GLU A 134 -4.73 -5.68 4.88
N LEU A 135 -4.71 -4.78 5.86
CA LEU A 135 -3.48 -4.21 6.41
C LEU A 135 -3.13 -4.91 7.70
N VAL A 136 -2.02 -5.64 7.71
CA VAL A 136 -1.40 -6.22 8.92
C VAL A 136 -0.27 -5.31 9.34
N ARG A 137 -0.32 -4.77 10.57
CA ARG A 137 0.70 -3.87 11.12
C ARG A 137 1.77 -4.64 11.87
N GLY A 138 3.01 -4.18 11.75
CA GLY A 138 4.21 -4.82 12.29
C GLY A 138 4.80 -5.90 11.38
N PRO A 139 5.94 -6.47 11.76
CA PRO A 139 6.67 -7.41 10.92
C PRO A 139 5.88 -8.70 10.67
N SER A 140 5.77 -9.10 9.39
CA SER A 140 5.23 -10.38 8.95
C SER A 140 6.20 -11.16 8.03
N SER A 141 7.51 -10.93 8.22
CA SER A 141 8.57 -11.55 7.40
C SER A 141 8.60 -13.07 7.50
N VAL A 142 8.09 -13.67 8.55
CA VAL A 142 7.95 -15.13 8.67
C VAL A 142 7.09 -15.69 7.53
N LEU A 143 5.97 -15.03 7.23
CA LEU A 143 5.06 -15.50 6.18
C LEU A 143 5.47 -15.00 4.79
N TYR A 144 5.98 -13.76 4.69
CA TYR A 144 6.11 -13.07 3.41
C TYR A 144 7.55 -12.70 3.02
N GLY A 145 8.53 -12.91 3.88
CA GLY A 145 9.95 -12.64 3.60
C GLY A 145 10.34 -11.18 3.79
N SER A 146 11.29 -10.73 2.98
CA SER A 146 11.87 -9.39 3.00
C SER A 146 10.81 -8.28 2.86
N ASP A 147 11.14 -7.06 3.32
CA ASP A 147 10.38 -5.80 3.15
C ASP A 147 9.16 -5.63 4.07
N SER A 148 8.80 -6.61 4.85
CA SER A 148 7.67 -6.51 5.78
C SER A 148 8.12 -6.07 7.18
N LEU A 149 8.69 -4.87 7.31
CA LEU A 149 9.17 -4.32 8.57
C LEU A 149 8.07 -3.53 9.31
N GLY A 150 7.42 -2.59 8.62
CA GLY A 150 6.35 -1.78 9.18
C GLY A 150 4.99 -2.44 9.08
N GLY A 151 4.73 -3.14 8.00
CA GLY A 151 3.48 -3.87 7.77
C GLY A 151 3.38 -4.49 6.38
N THR A 152 2.32 -5.27 6.21
CA THR A 152 1.95 -5.89 4.93
C THR A 152 0.54 -5.46 4.56
N LEU A 153 0.38 -4.89 3.37
CA LEU A 153 -0.91 -4.66 2.75
C LEU A 153 -1.17 -5.73 1.68
N ASN A 154 -2.26 -6.45 1.80
CA ASN A 154 -2.74 -7.34 0.75
C ASN A 154 -4.01 -6.76 0.12
N VAL A 155 -3.95 -6.49 -1.17
CA VAL A 155 -5.08 -6.00 -1.97
C VAL A 155 -5.73 -7.20 -2.65
N LEU A 156 -6.97 -7.51 -2.30
CA LEU A 156 -7.74 -8.58 -2.91
C LEU A 156 -8.56 -8.03 -4.06
N SER A 157 -8.36 -8.56 -5.26
CA SER A 157 -9.07 -8.13 -6.46
C SER A 157 -10.47 -8.73 -6.54
N LYS A 158 -11.37 -8.07 -7.28
CA LYS A 158 -12.75 -8.54 -7.50
C LYS A 158 -12.78 -9.89 -8.20
N SER A 159 -13.81 -10.67 -7.90
CA SER A 159 -14.10 -11.97 -8.53
C SER A 159 -15.58 -12.09 -8.86
N SER A 160 -15.95 -13.06 -9.68
CA SER A 160 -17.35 -13.27 -10.09
C SER A 160 -18.23 -13.85 -8.99
N GLY A 161 -17.65 -14.50 -7.95
CA GLY A 161 -18.42 -15.18 -6.90
C GLY A 161 -19.26 -16.36 -7.44
N PHE A 162 -18.86 -16.97 -8.55
CA PHE A 162 -19.61 -18.02 -9.26
C PHE A 162 -19.91 -19.23 -8.40
N GLU A 163 -19.16 -19.47 -7.35
CA GLU A 163 -19.36 -20.58 -6.41
C GLU A 163 -20.72 -20.51 -5.69
N ASN A 164 -21.22 -19.30 -5.48
CA ASN A 164 -22.47 -19.02 -4.77
C ASN A 164 -23.67 -18.84 -5.70
N GLU A 165 -23.47 -18.93 -7.00
CA GLU A 165 -24.51 -18.72 -8.02
C GLU A 165 -25.13 -20.04 -8.48
N LEU A 166 -26.36 -19.95 -8.98
CA LEU A 166 -27.10 -21.05 -9.57
C LEU A 166 -27.40 -20.78 -11.05
N GLY A 167 -26.97 -21.69 -11.94
CA GLY A 167 -27.19 -21.54 -13.37
C GLY A 167 -26.38 -20.41 -14.01
N TRP A 168 -26.88 -19.82 -15.09
CA TRP A 168 -26.27 -18.67 -15.74
C TRP A 168 -26.53 -17.42 -14.91
N PHE A 169 -25.50 -16.59 -14.73
CA PHE A 169 -25.62 -15.27 -14.11
C PHE A 169 -24.85 -14.24 -14.95
N ASP A 170 -25.32 -13.00 -14.87
CA ASP A 170 -24.77 -11.85 -15.58
C ASP A 170 -25.13 -10.59 -14.79
N ARG A 171 -24.15 -9.83 -14.37
CA ARG A 171 -24.32 -8.60 -13.59
C ARG A 171 -23.15 -7.65 -13.79
N GLY A 172 -23.45 -6.37 -13.85
CA GLY A 172 -22.42 -5.37 -14.06
C GLY A 172 -22.70 -4.05 -13.36
N ASN A 173 -21.71 -3.16 -13.45
CA ASN A 173 -21.77 -1.81 -12.90
C ASN A 173 -21.15 -0.82 -13.87
N LEU A 174 -21.79 0.32 -14.03
CA LEU A 174 -21.17 1.52 -14.56
C LEU A 174 -21.10 2.57 -13.45
N PHE A 175 -19.88 3.00 -13.12
CA PHE A 175 -19.62 4.02 -12.12
C PHE A 175 -18.99 5.24 -12.78
N TYR A 176 -19.47 6.44 -12.40
CA TYR A 176 -18.86 7.70 -12.80
C TYR A 176 -18.79 8.65 -11.62
N LYS A 177 -17.64 9.36 -11.51
CA LYS A 177 -17.38 10.34 -10.47
C LYS A 177 -16.78 11.61 -11.06
N TYR A 178 -17.24 12.77 -10.57
CA TYR A 178 -16.74 14.09 -10.89
C TYR A 178 -16.32 14.84 -9.62
N ASP A 179 -15.16 15.47 -9.67
CA ASP A 179 -14.54 16.26 -8.60
C ASP A 179 -14.45 17.71 -9.02
N THR A 180 -15.05 18.62 -8.26
CA THR A 180 -15.17 20.05 -8.65
C THR A 180 -13.91 20.85 -8.37
N ASN A 181 -13.09 20.46 -7.38
CA ASN A 181 -11.88 21.20 -7.02
C ASN A 181 -10.85 21.15 -8.15
N SER A 182 -10.53 19.96 -8.62
CA SER A 182 -9.57 19.75 -9.69
C SER A 182 -10.21 19.65 -11.08
N GLY A 183 -11.52 19.43 -11.16
CA GLY A 183 -12.21 19.11 -12.41
C GLY A 183 -11.94 17.68 -12.89
N SER A 184 -11.66 16.77 -11.96
CA SER A 184 -11.29 15.40 -12.28
C SER A 184 -12.48 14.52 -12.62
N HIS A 185 -12.27 13.55 -13.51
CA HIS A 185 -13.25 12.58 -13.97
C HIS A 185 -12.74 11.16 -13.71
N THR A 186 -13.58 10.29 -13.17
CA THR A 186 -13.31 8.85 -13.02
C THR A 186 -14.49 8.07 -13.57
N GLY A 187 -14.25 7.18 -14.51
CA GLY A 187 -15.24 6.25 -15.04
C GLY A 187 -14.76 4.81 -14.90
N ARG A 188 -15.66 3.89 -14.50
CA ARG A 188 -15.37 2.45 -14.45
C ARG A 188 -16.57 1.64 -14.91
N LEU A 189 -16.30 0.69 -15.80
CA LEU A 189 -17.23 -0.36 -16.24
C LEU A 189 -16.77 -1.69 -15.65
N GLU A 190 -17.69 -2.45 -15.08
CA GLU A 190 -17.44 -3.79 -14.55
C GLU A 190 -18.49 -4.77 -15.07
N GLU A 191 -18.08 -5.99 -15.35
CA GLU A 191 -18.95 -7.08 -15.75
C GLU A 191 -18.54 -8.38 -15.08
N GLN A 192 -19.51 -9.13 -14.55
CA GLN A 192 -19.33 -10.43 -13.92
C GLN A 192 -20.38 -11.39 -14.49
N PHE A 193 -19.92 -12.50 -15.05
CA PHE A 193 -20.80 -13.48 -15.68
C PHE A 193 -20.25 -14.89 -15.58
N GLY A 194 -21.12 -15.88 -15.78
CA GLY A 194 -20.68 -17.27 -15.71
C GLY A 194 -21.81 -18.27 -15.52
N VAL A 195 -21.41 -19.46 -15.10
CA VAL A 195 -22.33 -20.55 -14.75
C VAL A 195 -22.03 -21.01 -13.33
N GLY A 196 -22.98 -20.81 -12.45
CA GLY A 196 -22.86 -21.11 -11.03
C GLY A 196 -22.32 -22.50 -10.75
N GLY A 197 -21.38 -22.59 -9.81
CA GLY A 197 -20.68 -23.82 -9.44
C GLY A 197 -19.75 -24.40 -10.50
N LYS A 198 -19.58 -23.75 -11.68
CA LYS A 198 -18.73 -24.27 -12.77
C LYS A 198 -17.61 -23.31 -13.15
N TRP A 199 -17.97 -22.11 -13.54
CA TRP A 199 -16.99 -21.09 -13.90
C TRP A 199 -17.60 -19.69 -13.83
N GLY A 200 -16.73 -18.71 -13.66
CA GLY A 200 -17.11 -17.30 -13.70
C GLY A 200 -15.97 -16.41 -14.15
N ALA A 201 -16.35 -15.30 -14.74
CA ALA A 201 -15.45 -14.24 -15.18
C ALA A 201 -15.83 -12.90 -14.52
N SER A 202 -14.81 -12.10 -14.20
CA SER A 202 -14.94 -10.70 -13.81
C SER A 202 -14.03 -9.87 -14.69
N LEU A 203 -14.57 -8.79 -15.27
CA LEU A 203 -13.85 -7.85 -16.13
C LEU A 203 -14.05 -6.45 -15.60
N GLY A 204 -13.02 -5.60 -15.68
CA GLY A 204 -13.10 -4.20 -15.29
C GLY A 204 -12.26 -3.30 -16.20
N LEU A 205 -12.76 -2.10 -16.47
CA LEU A 205 -12.06 -1.07 -17.22
C LEU A 205 -12.27 0.27 -16.52
N SER A 206 -11.20 0.97 -16.17
CA SER A 206 -11.25 2.32 -15.60
C SER A 206 -10.51 3.32 -16.47
N LEU A 207 -11.10 4.50 -16.60
CA LEU A 207 -10.49 5.67 -17.23
C LEU A 207 -10.58 6.84 -16.25
N LYS A 208 -9.46 7.48 -15.96
CA LYS A 208 -9.35 8.56 -15.00
C LYS A 208 -8.54 9.71 -15.59
N ASP A 209 -9.08 10.91 -15.43
CA ASP A 209 -8.42 12.17 -15.82
C ASP A 209 -8.45 13.09 -14.58
N PHE A 210 -7.32 13.24 -13.93
CA PHE A 210 -7.16 14.06 -12.74
C PHE A 210 -6.63 15.44 -13.13
N GLY A 211 -7.41 16.47 -12.87
CA GLY A 211 -6.99 17.85 -13.08
C GLY A 211 -6.11 18.40 -11.97
N ASP A 212 -5.64 19.64 -12.14
CA ASP A 212 -4.80 20.30 -11.16
C ASP A 212 -5.53 20.63 -9.86
N ILE A 213 -4.93 20.27 -8.75
CA ILE A 213 -5.43 20.58 -7.40
C ILE A 213 -5.56 22.10 -7.20
N ARG A 214 -6.60 22.50 -6.49
CA ARG A 214 -6.77 23.85 -5.96
C ARG A 214 -6.69 23.82 -4.44
N ASP A 215 -5.63 24.38 -3.93
CA ASP A 215 -5.43 24.66 -2.50
C ASP A 215 -6.07 26.00 -2.12
N SER A 216 -6.50 26.15 -0.87
CA SER A 216 -7.19 27.37 -0.41
C SER A 216 -6.29 28.63 -0.39
N ASN A 217 -4.98 28.47 -0.21
CA ASN A 217 -4.00 29.55 -0.14
C ASN A 217 -3.22 29.71 -1.45
N LEU A 218 -2.65 28.64 -1.99
CA LEU A 218 -1.85 28.66 -3.21
C LEU A 218 -2.70 28.74 -4.50
N GLY A 219 -4.02 28.51 -4.38
CA GLY A 219 -4.91 28.44 -5.52
C GLY A 219 -4.62 27.21 -6.40
N ARG A 220 -4.69 27.37 -7.73
CA ARG A 220 -4.44 26.25 -8.66
C ARG A 220 -2.95 25.89 -8.69
N MET A 221 -2.61 24.72 -8.22
CA MET A 221 -1.26 24.14 -8.27
C MET A 221 -1.05 23.44 -9.63
N LYS A 222 -0.51 24.21 -10.59
CA LYS A 222 -0.30 23.75 -11.97
C LYS A 222 0.56 22.50 -12.02
N ASN A 223 0.22 21.58 -12.93
CA ASN A 223 0.92 20.32 -13.15
C ASN A 223 0.85 19.35 -11.97
N THR A 224 -0.26 19.35 -11.21
CA THR A 224 -0.56 18.31 -10.23
C THR A 224 -1.56 17.29 -10.76
N GLY A 225 -2.16 17.54 -11.91
CA GLY A 225 -3.03 16.60 -12.63
C GLY A 225 -2.23 15.52 -13.35
N TYR A 226 -2.89 14.39 -13.68
CA TYR A 226 -2.33 13.26 -14.42
C TYR A 226 -3.45 12.40 -15.00
N GLN A 227 -3.09 11.47 -15.90
CA GLN A 227 -4.03 10.51 -16.50
C GLN A 227 -3.73 9.09 -16.05
N GLU A 228 -4.78 8.28 -15.92
CA GLU A 228 -4.67 6.89 -15.54
C GLU A 228 -5.69 6.05 -16.30
N GLN A 229 -5.26 4.90 -16.80
CA GLN A 229 -6.12 3.88 -17.37
C GLN A 229 -5.76 2.50 -16.81
N SER A 230 -6.78 1.70 -16.54
CA SER A 230 -6.58 0.36 -16.02
C SER A 230 -7.56 -0.65 -16.60
N PHE A 231 -7.10 -1.89 -16.69
CA PHE A 231 -7.90 -3.05 -17.06
C PHE A 231 -7.61 -4.18 -16.07
N ASP A 232 -8.66 -4.90 -15.66
CA ASP A 232 -8.55 -6.10 -14.84
C ASP A 232 -9.48 -7.21 -15.34
N MET A 233 -8.99 -8.43 -15.24
CA MET A 233 -9.73 -9.64 -15.60
C MET A 233 -9.41 -10.76 -14.61
N LYS A 234 -10.42 -11.52 -14.19
CA LYS A 234 -10.26 -12.76 -13.43
C LYS A 234 -11.22 -13.81 -13.97
N LEU A 235 -10.67 -14.93 -14.42
CA LEU A 235 -11.41 -16.09 -14.88
C LEU A 235 -11.17 -17.25 -13.92
N GLN A 236 -12.23 -17.85 -13.43
CA GLN A 236 -12.20 -18.94 -12.47
C GLN A 236 -12.99 -20.14 -12.99
N TYR A 237 -12.44 -21.34 -12.81
CA TYR A 237 -13.04 -22.58 -13.27
C TYR A 237 -12.92 -23.67 -12.19
N ALA A 238 -14.05 -24.24 -11.78
CA ALA A 238 -14.09 -25.38 -10.87
C ALA A 238 -13.66 -26.65 -11.64
N LEU A 239 -12.46 -27.16 -11.33
CA LEU A 239 -11.96 -28.42 -11.90
C LEU A 239 -12.68 -29.62 -11.28
N SER A 240 -13.03 -29.50 -10.01
CA SER A 240 -13.80 -30.49 -9.24
C SER A 240 -14.60 -29.74 -8.15
N SER A 241 -15.28 -30.48 -7.27
CA SER A 241 -15.92 -29.90 -6.08
C SER A 241 -14.94 -29.37 -5.03
N THR A 242 -13.66 -29.73 -5.15
CA THR A 242 -12.60 -29.39 -4.16
C THR A 242 -11.38 -28.73 -4.79
N SER A 243 -11.41 -28.39 -6.07
CA SER A 243 -10.28 -27.75 -6.73
C SER A 243 -10.73 -26.72 -7.77
N LYS A 244 -10.01 -25.61 -7.84
CA LYS A 244 -10.31 -24.46 -8.68
C LYS A 244 -9.05 -23.95 -9.38
N LEU A 245 -9.21 -23.57 -10.64
CA LEU A 245 -8.19 -22.89 -11.42
C LEU A 245 -8.60 -21.43 -11.59
N THR A 246 -7.68 -20.51 -11.31
CA THR A 246 -7.85 -19.06 -11.51
C THR A 246 -6.80 -18.55 -12.47
N LEU A 247 -7.22 -17.83 -13.51
CA LEU A 247 -6.37 -17.01 -14.35
C LEU A 247 -6.76 -15.55 -14.11
N ALA A 248 -5.80 -14.67 -13.78
CA ALA A 248 -6.05 -13.26 -13.63
C ALA A 248 -5.02 -12.41 -14.36
N HIS A 249 -5.44 -11.25 -14.81
CA HIS A 249 -4.61 -10.23 -15.40
C HIS A 249 -5.03 -8.85 -14.93
N GLN A 250 -4.05 -8.01 -14.59
CA GLN A 250 -4.23 -6.61 -14.24
C GLN A 250 -3.23 -5.77 -15.03
N TYR A 251 -3.70 -4.63 -15.51
CA TYR A 251 -2.89 -3.63 -16.20
C TYR A 251 -3.26 -2.23 -15.69
N LEU A 252 -2.26 -1.39 -15.45
CA LEU A 252 -2.44 0.01 -15.15
C LEU A 252 -1.32 0.83 -15.78
N ASN A 253 -1.69 1.95 -16.38
CA ASN A 253 -0.78 2.97 -16.89
C ASN A 253 -1.12 4.34 -16.30
N GLN A 254 -0.09 5.08 -15.88
CA GLN A 254 -0.17 6.47 -15.43
C GLN A 254 0.78 7.31 -16.25
N ASP A 255 0.25 8.40 -16.82
CA ASP A 255 1.00 9.34 -17.65
C ASP A 255 1.07 10.73 -17.01
N ASP A 256 2.21 11.38 -17.16
CA ASP A 256 2.47 12.77 -16.78
C ASP A 256 2.29 13.05 -15.28
N VAL A 257 2.75 12.14 -14.40
CA VAL A 257 2.69 12.33 -12.94
C VAL A 257 3.86 13.18 -12.46
N TRP A 258 3.64 14.47 -12.21
CA TRP A 258 4.67 15.42 -11.80
C TRP A 258 5.09 15.22 -10.34
N ARG A 259 6.39 15.26 -10.08
CA ARG A 259 6.91 15.40 -8.71
C ARG A 259 6.96 16.88 -8.32
N TRP A 260 5.80 17.43 -8.07
CA TRP A 260 5.48 18.86 -8.05
C TRP A 260 6.41 19.70 -7.16
N HIS A 261 6.70 19.26 -5.92
CA HIS A 261 7.46 20.04 -4.94
C HIS A 261 8.86 20.47 -5.42
N SER A 262 9.50 19.69 -6.29
CA SER A 262 10.84 19.99 -6.77
C SER A 262 10.86 20.94 -7.97
N THR A 263 9.70 21.25 -8.54
CA THR A 263 9.60 22.05 -9.76
C THR A 263 9.31 23.52 -9.47
N LYS A 264 9.63 24.42 -10.41
CA LYS A 264 9.33 25.87 -10.35
C LYS A 264 7.84 26.19 -10.17
N PHE A 265 6.94 25.20 -10.33
CA PHE A 265 5.51 25.37 -10.09
C PHE A 265 5.16 25.34 -8.60
N ASN A 266 6.08 24.86 -7.75
CA ASN A 266 6.00 24.99 -6.29
C ASN A 266 6.61 26.34 -5.88
N PRO A 267 5.81 27.34 -5.50
CA PRO A 267 6.32 28.65 -5.05
C PRO A 267 6.86 28.64 -3.62
N GLY A 268 6.83 27.49 -2.95
CA GLY A 268 6.91 27.37 -1.50
C GLY A 268 5.53 27.55 -0.85
N TRP A 269 5.39 27.07 0.37
CA TRP A 269 4.17 27.19 1.18
C TRP A 269 4.45 27.95 2.44
N ILE A 270 3.57 28.90 2.78
CA ILE A 270 3.65 29.73 3.98
C ILE A 270 2.33 29.58 4.75
N HIS A 271 2.45 29.09 5.99
CA HIS A 271 1.32 29.00 6.92
C HIS A 271 1.76 29.52 8.30
N GLY A 272 1.38 30.76 8.62
CA GLY A 272 1.90 31.45 9.80
C GLY A 272 3.42 31.62 9.75
N ASN A 273 4.14 31.00 10.70
CA ASN A 273 5.60 31.01 10.74
C ASN A 273 6.23 29.71 10.17
N HIS A 274 5.45 28.84 9.57
CA HIS A 274 5.88 27.61 8.91
C HIS A 274 6.11 27.88 7.43
N VAL A 275 7.33 27.69 6.95
CA VAL A 275 7.71 28.03 5.58
C VAL A 275 8.43 26.87 4.92
N THR A 276 8.03 26.51 3.70
CA THR A 276 8.78 25.58 2.85
C THR A 276 9.52 26.32 1.74
N GLU A 277 10.58 25.71 1.24
CA GLU A 277 11.32 26.20 0.08
C GLU A 277 10.54 25.99 -1.21
N SER A 278 10.78 26.88 -2.18
CA SER A 278 10.29 26.72 -3.55
C SER A 278 11.05 25.64 -4.30
N GLY A 279 10.40 25.05 -5.31
CA GLY A 279 11.06 24.17 -6.26
C GLY A 279 11.84 24.95 -7.32
N THR A 280 12.80 24.31 -7.96
CA THR A 280 13.73 24.96 -8.92
C THR A 280 13.78 24.29 -10.29
N LEU A 281 13.35 23.03 -10.42
CA LEU A 281 13.41 22.30 -11.68
C LEU A 281 12.35 22.80 -12.66
N ASP A 282 12.69 22.80 -13.94
CA ASP A 282 11.72 23.10 -14.99
C ASP A 282 10.70 21.97 -15.15
N GLU A 283 11.16 20.72 -15.07
CA GLU A 283 10.32 19.53 -15.11
C GLU A 283 10.88 18.43 -14.22
N ARG A 284 9.98 17.62 -13.66
CA ARG A 284 10.24 16.33 -13.06
C ARG A 284 8.98 15.49 -13.12
N ILE A 285 8.93 14.58 -14.09
CA ILE A 285 7.72 13.85 -14.48
C ILE A 285 8.03 12.36 -14.43
N TYR A 286 7.06 11.58 -13.99
CA TYR A 286 7.10 10.13 -13.99
C TYR A 286 5.93 9.59 -14.81
N ASP A 287 6.25 8.60 -15.65
CA ASP A 287 5.25 7.75 -16.31
C ASP A 287 5.46 6.33 -15.79
N GLN A 288 4.37 5.65 -15.45
CA GLN A 288 4.42 4.33 -14.83
C GLN A 288 3.46 3.37 -15.50
N GLU A 289 3.95 2.18 -15.79
CA GLU A 289 3.14 1.08 -16.29
C GLU A 289 3.37 -0.17 -15.42
N ARG A 290 2.31 -0.89 -15.13
CA ARG A 290 2.37 -2.17 -14.43
C ARG A 290 1.37 -3.15 -15.02
N SER A 291 1.82 -4.39 -15.23
CA SER A 291 0.94 -5.52 -15.47
C SER A 291 1.28 -6.68 -14.55
N LEU A 292 0.27 -7.43 -14.13
CA LEU A 292 0.39 -8.67 -13.38
C LEU A 292 -0.52 -9.71 -14.01
N THR A 293 0.06 -10.85 -14.41
CA THR A 293 -0.68 -12.03 -14.84
C THR A 293 -0.35 -13.19 -13.93
N TYR A 294 -1.35 -13.92 -13.44
CA TYR A 294 -1.09 -15.13 -12.67
C TYR A 294 -2.04 -16.25 -12.98
N LEU A 295 -1.54 -17.48 -12.80
CA LEU A 295 -2.29 -18.70 -12.82
C LEU A 295 -2.20 -19.35 -11.43
N ARG A 296 -3.37 -19.61 -10.81
CA ARG A 296 -3.46 -20.21 -9.48
C ARG A 296 -4.27 -21.48 -9.54
N LEU A 297 -3.76 -22.52 -8.94
CA LEU A 297 -4.45 -23.76 -8.69
C LEU A 297 -4.56 -23.95 -7.19
N ASP A 298 -5.77 -24.01 -6.68
CA ASP A 298 -6.05 -24.25 -5.26
C ASP A 298 -6.98 -25.46 -5.10
N GLY A 299 -6.86 -26.13 -3.96
CA GLY A 299 -7.67 -27.31 -3.72
C GLY A 299 -7.55 -27.88 -2.31
N GLU A 300 -8.34 -28.94 -2.10
CA GLU A 300 -8.34 -29.74 -0.89
C GLU A 300 -7.77 -31.12 -1.15
N ALA A 301 -7.14 -31.70 -0.14
CA ALA A 301 -6.62 -33.06 -0.17
C ALA A 301 -6.88 -33.76 1.17
N SER A 302 -6.99 -35.07 1.17
CA SER A 302 -7.20 -35.85 2.38
C SER A 302 -5.91 -36.19 3.14
N HIS A 303 -4.81 -35.47 2.85
CA HIS A 303 -3.53 -35.67 3.53
C HIS A 303 -3.42 -34.78 4.76
N GLN A 304 -2.98 -35.31 5.89
CA GLN A 304 -2.96 -34.62 7.18
C GLN A 304 -2.18 -33.29 7.14
N LEU A 305 -1.01 -33.24 6.52
CA LEU A 305 -0.19 -32.02 6.40
C LEU A 305 -0.61 -31.10 5.24
N MET A 306 -1.59 -31.51 4.42
CA MET A 306 -1.99 -30.82 3.20
C MET A 306 -3.50 -30.93 2.99
N ARG A 307 -4.29 -30.45 3.94
CA ARG A 307 -5.76 -30.42 3.81
C ARG A 307 -6.23 -29.40 2.78
N GLN A 308 -5.58 -28.26 2.74
CA GLN A 308 -5.77 -27.21 1.74
C GLN A 308 -4.42 -26.86 1.16
N TRP A 309 -4.37 -26.58 -0.11
CA TRP A 309 -3.14 -26.19 -0.79
C TRP A 309 -3.41 -25.21 -1.92
N GLU A 310 -2.43 -24.40 -2.23
CA GLU A 310 -2.44 -23.42 -3.30
C GLU A 310 -1.08 -23.37 -3.98
N THR A 311 -1.08 -23.34 -5.32
CA THR A 311 0.11 -23.09 -6.13
C THR A 311 -0.17 -21.94 -7.06
N THR A 312 0.72 -20.95 -7.09
CA THR A 312 0.59 -19.76 -7.93
C THR A 312 1.83 -19.58 -8.79
N LEU A 313 1.62 -19.44 -10.10
CA LEU A 313 2.61 -18.95 -11.06
C LEU A 313 2.25 -17.52 -11.42
N SER A 314 3.19 -16.59 -11.36
CA SER A 314 2.97 -15.19 -11.66
C SER A 314 4.03 -14.60 -12.59
N TYR A 315 3.62 -13.65 -13.39
CA TYR A 315 4.49 -12.79 -14.19
C TYR A 315 4.03 -11.35 -14.00
N GLN A 316 4.94 -10.50 -13.56
CA GLN A 316 4.71 -9.07 -13.41
C GLN A 316 5.71 -8.29 -14.27
N LYS A 317 5.24 -7.28 -14.97
CA LYS A 317 6.07 -6.27 -15.61
C LYS A 317 5.82 -4.93 -14.95
N SER A 318 6.89 -4.21 -14.61
CA SER A 318 6.86 -2.88 -14.02
C SER A 318 7.80 -1.97 -14.81
N GLN A 319 7.28 -0.82 -15.28
CA GLN A 319 8.06 0.20 -15.97
C GLN A 319 7.94 1.52 -15.23
N ASP A 320 9.06 2.22 -15.04
CA ASP A 320 9.15 3.53 -14.40
C ASP A 320 10.06 4.43 -15.24
N SER A 321 9.51 5.49 -15.82
CA SER A 321 10.24 6.49 -16.60
C SER A 321 10.31 7.79 -15.82
N GLU A 322 11.47 8.43 -15.74
CA GLU A 322 11.64 9.78 -15.19
C GLU A 322 12.18 10.72 -16.27
N ARG A 323 11.50 11.85 -16.46
CA ARG A 323 12.00 13.01 -17.20
C ARG A 323 12.32 14.13 -16.22
N ARG A 324 13.54 14.67 -16.25
CA ARG A 324 14.00 15.68 -15.31
C ARG A 324 14.99 16.65 -15.98
N ASP A 325 14.54 17.88 -16.32
CA ASP A 325 15.38 18.93 -16.91
C ASP A 325 16.27 18.44 -18.06
N GLY A 326 15.65 17.79 -19.07
CA GLY A 326 16.35 17.22 -20.24
C GLY A 326 17.11 15.92 -19.95
N ARG A 327 17.08 15.40 -18.72
CA ARG A 327 17.53 14.07 -18.37
C ARG A 327 16.39 13.09 -18.52
N PHE A 328 16.75 11.89 -18.90
CA PHE A 328 15.82 10.78 -19.04
C PHE A 328 16.41 9.53 -18.39
N SER A 329 15.60 8.81 -17.65
CA SER A 329 15.89 7.45 -17.20
C SER A 329 14.67 6.56 -17.36
N ASN A 330 14.90 5.29 -17.67
CA ASN A 330 13.89 4.25 -17.76
C ASN A 330 14.33 3.02 -16.99
N LEU A 331 13.40 2.40 -16.32
CA LEU A 331 13.60 1.20 -15.51
C LEU A 331 12.49 0.22 -15.84
N ASP A 332 12.88 -0.92 -16.41
CA ASP A 332 12.00 -2.05 -16.73
C ASP A 332 12.37 -3.21 -15.83
N VAL A 333 11.38 -3.80 -15.16
CA VAL A 333 11.55 -4.99 -14.32
C VAL A 333 10.50 -6.03 -14.70
N ASP A 334 10.99 -7.19 -15.10
CA ASP A 334 10.19 -8.38 -15.37
C ASP A 334 10.38 -9.38 -14.22
N THR A 335 9.30 -9.68 -13.47
CA THR A 335 9.33 -10.57 -12.31
C THR A 335 8.56 -11.86 -12.58
N PHE A 336 9.24 -13.01 -12.51
CA PHE A 336 8.62 -14.33 -12.50
C PHE A 336 8.48 -14.84 -11.07
N GLY A 337 7.31 -15.36 -10.70
CA GLY A 337 7.03 -15.90 -9.37
C GLY A 337 6.46 -17.30 -9.39
N LEU A 338 6.93 -18.13 -8.47
CA LEU A 338 6.35 -19.42 -8.12
C LEU A 338 6.14 -19.45 -6.61
N ALA A 339 4.92 -19.68 -6.16
CA ALA A 339 4.62 -19.86 -4.75
C ALA A 339 3.77 -21.11 -4.53
N PHE A 340 4.07 -21.83 -3.48
CA PHE A 340 3.27 -22.93 -2.96
C PHE A 340 3.02 -22.71 -1.48
N GLN A 341 1.80 -22.96 -1.05
CA GLN A 341 1.45 -23.02 0.35
C GLN A 341 0.48 -24.14 0.65
N SER A 342 0.52 -24.65 1.85
CA SER A 342 -0.37 -25.69 2.33
C SER A 342 -0.74 -25.47 3.79
N ARG A 343 -1.97 -25.84 4.11
CA ARG A 343 -2.51 -25.91 5.46
C ARG A 343 -2.88 -27.33 5.81
N GLY A 344 -2.52 -27.78 7.00
CA GLY A 344 -2.83 -29.13 7.47
C GLY A 344 -2.73 -29.26 8.98
N ASP A 345 -2.86 -30.49 9.47
CA ASP A 345 -2.76 -30.78 10.91
C ASP A 345 -1.39 -31.39 11.23
N LEU A 346 -0.80 -30.97 12.33
CA LEU A 346 0.42 -31.53 12.88
C LEU A 346 0.24 -31.77 14.39
N GLY A 347 0.09 -33.04 14.79
CA GLY A 347 -0.18 -33.37 16.18
C GLY A 347 -1.52 -32.78 16.68
N ALA A 348 -1.46 -31.95 17.71
CA ALA A 348 -2.63 -31.29 18.29
C ALA A 348 -2.89 -29.87 17.73
N GLY A 349 -2.13 -29.44 16.75
CA GLY A 349 -2.25 -28.11 16.18
C GLY A 349 -2.31 -28.11 14.67
N GLU A 350 -2.39 -26.90 14.13
CA GLU A 350 -2.44 -26.63 12.71
C GLU A 350 -1.09 -26.13 12.21
N ILE A 351 -0.68 -26.53 11.03
CA ILE A 351 0.52 -26.05 10.37
C ILE A 351 0.18 -25.40 9.02
N VAL A 352 0.73 -24.22 8.79
CA VAL A 352 0.79 -23.58 7.48
C VAL A 352 2.25 -23.57 7.05
N TRP A 353 2.54 -24.10 5.87
CA TRP A 353 3.90 -24.19 5.38
C TRP A 353 3.94 -23.99 3.87
N GLY A 354 5.08 -23.58 3.37
CA GLY A 354 5.23 -23.35 1.95
C GLY A 354 6.60 -22.84 1.56
N PHE A 355 6.71 -22.53 0.28
CA PHE A 355 7.90 -21.89 -0.29
C PHE A 355 7.48 -20.88 -1.36
N ASP A 356 8.36 -19.94 -1.63
CA ASP A 356 8.23 -18.98 -2.73
C ASP A 356 9.59 -18.78 -3.40
N TYR A 357 9.54 -18.53 -4.71
CA TYR A 357 10.66 -18.15 -5.54
C TYR A 357 10.24 -17.00 -6.44
N TYR A 358 11.06 -15.95 -6.50
CA TYR A 358 10.90 -14.83 -7.42
C TYR A 358 12.22 -14.56 -8.12
N HIS A 359 12.13 -14.26 -9.41
CA HIS A 359 13.24 -13.89 -10.27
C HIS A 359 12.93 -12.58 -10.98
N ASP A 360 13.72 -11.56 -10.75
CA ASP A 360 13.64 -10.27 -11.42
C ASP A 360 14.71 -10.19 -12.51
N GLU A 361 14.30 -9.82 -13.74
CA GLU A 361 15.18 -9.33 -14.80
C GLU A 361 15.05 -7.83 -14.89
N VAL A 362 16.17 -7.09 -14.82
CA VAL A 362 16.18 -5.64 -14.70
C VAL A 362 16.98 -4.99 -15.81
N ASN A 363 16.31 -4.11 -16.58
CA ASN A 363 16.90 -3.26 -17.59
C ASN A 363 16.78 -1.80 -17.17
N SER A 364 17.91 -1.10 -17.05
CA SER A 364 17.96 0.26 -16.57
C SER A 364 18.75 1.14 -17.54
N GLN A 365 18.12 2.17 -18.04
CA GLN A 365 18.68 3.07 -19.05
C GLN A 365 18.63 4.52 -18.57
N ALA A 366 19.62 5.31 -18.97
CA ALA A 366 19.62 6.76 -18.81
C ALA A 366 20.44 7.40 -19.92
N ASN A 367 20.12 8.64 -20.27
CA ASN A 367 20.95 9.40 -21.23
C ASN A 367 22.33 9.79 -20.66
N GLU A 368 22.51 9.72 -19.33
CA GLU A 368 23.79 9.80 -18.63
C GLU A 368 24.00 8.48 -17.87
N PRO A 369 24.98 7.61 -18.21
CA PRO A 369 25.17 6.29 -17.57
C PRO A 369 25.27 6.35 -16.02
N ARG A 370 25.92 7.40 -15.49
CA ARG A 370 26.00 7.64 -14.04
C ARG A 370 24.70 8.00 -13.36
N ARG A 371 23.58 8.04 -14.11
CA ARG A 371 22.24 8.40 -13.63
C ARG A 371 21.23 7.25 -13.78
N ARG A 372 21.70 6.06 -14.12
CA ARG A 372 20.84 4.89 -14.11
C ARG A 372 20.23 4.70 -12.71
N PRO A 373 18.93 4.49 -12.59
CA PRO A 373 18.28 4.25 -11.28
C PRO A 373 18.91 3.09 -10.50
N VAL A 374 19.24 2.00 -11.22
CA VAL A 374 19.97 0.82 -10.74
C VAL A 374 20.92 0.34 -11.85
N ALA A 375 21.66 -0.74 -11.61
CA ALA A 375 22.43 -1.40 -12.68
C ALA A 375 21.56 -1.78 -13.86
N ASP A 376 22.12 -1.69 -15.07
CA ASP A 376 21.54 -2.28 -16.27
C ASP A 376 22.04 -3.71 -16.45
N ASP A 377 21.24 -4.56 -17.13
CA ASP A 377 21.58 -5.97 -17.32
C ASP A 377 21.79 -6.69 -15.99
N ALA A 378 20.78 -6.60 -15.12
CA ALA A 378 20.84 -7.14 -13.77
C ALA A 378 19.72 -8.14 -13.52
N SER A 379 19.99 -9.09 -12.60
CA SER A 379 19.00 -10.04 -12.11
C SER A 379 19.01 -10.11 -10.59
N TYR A 380 17.89 -10.54 -10.03
CA TYR A 380 17.75 -10.72 -8.60
C TYR A 380 16.85 -11.90 -8.28
N ASP A 381 17.40 -12.88 -7.57
CA ASP A 381 16.69 -14.09 -7.15
C ASP A 381 16.31 -14.04 -5.68
N THR A 382 15.11 -14.45 -5.37
CA THR A 382 14.60 -14.61 -3.99
C THR A 382 14.06 -16.01 -3.83
N LEU A 383 14.57 -16.78 -2.89
CA LEU A 383 14.07 -18.09 -2.50
C LEU A 383 13.71 -18.08 -1.02
N GLY A 384 12.52 -18.53 -0.67
CA GLY A 384 12.07 -18.61 0.71
C GLY A 384 11.31 -19.89 1.02
N ALA A 385 11.49 -20.40 2.23
CA ALA A 385 10.67 -21.48 2.77
C ALA A 385 10.23 -21.12 4.19
N PHE A 386 8.97 -21.38 4.51
CA PHE A 386 8.39 -21.01 5.80
C PHE A 386 7.50 -22.10 6.37
N ALA A 387 7.37 -22.09 7.69
CA ALA A 387 6.37 -22.84 8.42
C ALA A 387 5.88 -22.03 9.63
N GLN A 388 4.59 -22.04 9.87
CA GLN A 388 3.95 -21.49 11.06
C GLN A 388 3.07 -22.58 11.68
N TYR A 389 3.33 -22.85 12.94
CA TYR A 389 2.56 -23.80 13.72
C TYR A 389 1.69 -23.06 14.74
N LYS A 390 0.42 -23.40 14.76
CA LYS A 390 -0.60 -22.81 15.60
C LYS A 390 -1.26 -23.91 16.42
N TRP A 391 -1.33 -23.75 17.74
CA TRP A 391 -1.97 -24.74 18.59
C TRP A 391 -2.72 -24.13 19.76
N GLU A 392 -3.80 -24.74 20.12
CA GLU A 392 -4.59 -24.45 21.30
C GLU A 392 -3.93 -25.08 22.52
N VAL A 393 -3.24 -24.27 23.33
CA VAL A 393 -2.59 -24.71 24.57
C VAL A 393 -3.65 -25.03 25.63
N SER A 394 -4.77 -24.32 25.60
CA SER A 394 -5.97 -24.51 26.39
C SER A 394 -7.16 -23.94 25.64
N ASP A 395 -8.37 -24.17 26.14
CA ASP A 395 -9.63 -23.60 25.60
C ASP A 395 -9.59 -22.08 25.42
N LYS A 396 -8.67 -21.39 26.13
CA LYS A 396 -8.54 -19.92 26.10
C LYS A 396 -7.25 -19.39 25.52
N LEU A 397 -6.22 -20.21 25.36
CA LEU A 397 -4.91 -19.78 24.93
C LEU A 397 -4.51 -20.47 23.63
N GLU A 398 -4.42 -19.70 22.58
CA GLU A 398 -3.81 -20.07 21.31
C GLU A 398 -2.41 -19.47 21.21
N LEU A 399 -1.44 -20.29 20.83
CA LEU A 399 -0.08 -19.86 20.52
C LEU A 399 0.22 -20.14 19.05
N SER A 400 0.98 -19.26 18.43
CA SER A 400 1.57 -19.48 17.11
C SER A 400 3.08 -19.25 17.15
N ALA A 401 3.82 -20.13 16.50
CA ALA A 401 5.25 -19.99 16.30
C ALA A 401 5.59 -20.21 14.83
N GLY A 402 6.41 -19.33 14.29
CA GLY A 402 6.77 -19.37 12.87
C GLY A 402 8.25 -19.19 12.63
N LEU A 403 8.74 -19.83 11.57
CA LEU A 403 10.10 -19.74 11.07
C LEU A 403 10.07 -19.58 9.55
N ARG A 404 10.90 -18.69 9.04
CA ARG A 404 11.24 -18.58 7.62
C ARG A 404 12.76 -18.58 7.45
N LEU A 405 13.20 -19.26 6.40
CA LEU A 405 14.55 -19.17 5.86
C LEU A 405 14.46 -18.59 4.46
N SER A 406 15.30 -17.62 4.16
CA SER A 406 15.33 -16.95 2.85
C SER A 406 16.75 -16.81 2.36
N HIS A 407 16.92 -16.94 1.05
CA HIS A 407 18.18 -16.70 0.34
C HIS A 407 17.93 -15.76 -0.82
N PHE A 408 18.86 -14.84 -1.03
CA PHE A 408 18.82 -13.81 -2.07
C PHE A 408 20.13 -13.83 -2.82
N SER A 409 20.08 -13.71 -4.15
CA SER A 409 21.26 -13.48 -4.97
C SER A 409 21.00 -12.39 -6.00
N ALA A 410 21.99 -11.57 -6.24
CA ALA A 410 21.95 -10.49 -7.21
C ALA A 410 23.16 -10.58 -8.12
N ASP A 411 22.95 -10.41 -9.43
CA ASP A 411 23.98 -10.26 -10.44
C ASP A 411 23.72 -8.97 -11.21
N TRP A 412 24.77 -8.21 -11.54
CA TRP A 412 24.63 -7.00 -12.33
C TRP A 412 25.76 -6.83 -13.33
N GLY A 413 25.40 -6.52 -14.58
CA GLY A 413 26.33 -6.39 -15.69
C GLY A 413 26.93 -5.00 -15.83
N LYS A 414 26.18 -3.91 -15.50
CA LYS A 414 26.59 -2.56 -15.83
C LYS A 414 26.29 -1.55 -14.70
N VAL A 415 27.29 -1.31 -13.86
CA VAL A 415 27.32 -0.21 -12.88
C VAL A 415 28.39 0.78 -13.29
N PHE A 416 28.06 2.06 -13.42
CA PHE A 416 29.02 3.08 -13.80
C PHE A 416 30.02 3.36 -12.69
N ASN A 417 31.29 2.94 -12.88
CA ASN A 417 32.39 3.28 -11.98
C ASN A 417 32.95 4.67 -12.36
N ARG A 418 32.87 5.61 -11.41
CA ARG A 418 33.30 7.00 -11.61
C ARG A 418 34.80 7.16 -11.75
N SER A 419 35.57 6.31 -11.08
CA SER A 419 37.04 6.39 -11.07
C SER A 419 37.61 5.96 -12.40
N THR A 420 37.00 4.96 -13.05
CA THR A 420 37.43 4.41 -14.33
C THR A 420 36.70 5.02 -15.51
N GLY A 421 35.47 5.57 -15.29
CA GLY A 421 34.57 6.04 -16.34
C GLY A 421 33.95 4.93 -17.19
N LEU A 422 34.03 3.67 -16.73
CA LEU A 422 33.54 2.48 -17.41
C LEU A 422 32.44 1.80 -16.59
N ASP A 423 31.62 1.00 -17.24
CA ASP A 423 30.70 0.09 -16.57
C ASP A 423 31.46 -1.12 -16.02
N GLU A 424 31.11 -1.55 -14.80
CA GLU A 424 31.63 -2.73 -14.10
C GLU A 424 30.50 -3.68 -13.74
N SER A 425 30.81 -4.96 -13.63
CA SER A 425 29.91 -6.01 -13.18
C SER A 425 30.21 -6.41 -11.75
N GLY A 426 29.25 -7.07 -11.09
CA GLY A 426 29.41 -7.64 -9.75
C GLY A 426 28.26 -8.54 -9.41
N ASP A 427 28.34 -9.12 -8.22
CA ASP A 427 27.36 -10.04 -7.66
C ASP A 427 27.31 -9.89 -6.13
N GLY A 428 26.28 -10.47 -5.52
CA GLY A 428 26.13 -10.53 -4.07
C GLY A 428 25.08 -11.55 -3.65
N ASP A 429 25.24 -12.12 -2.46
CA ASP A 429 24.27 -13.04 -1.89
C ASP A 429 24.04 -12.81 -0.39
N TRP A 430 22.84 -13.07 0.07
CA TRP A 430 22.41 -12.90 1.47
C TRP A 430 21.51 -14.04 1.90
N SER A 431 21.56 -14.39 3.17
CA SER A 431 20.65 -15.36 3.76
C SER A 431 20.13 -14.84 5.09
N ASN A 432 18.83 -14.96 5.30
CA ASN A 432 18.16 -14.50 6.51
C ASN A 432 17.25 -15.57 7.09
N ALA A 433 17.10 -15.53 8.43
CA ALA A 433 16.10 -16.29 9.17
C ALA A 433 15.20 -15.32 9.93
N ALA A 434 13.90 -15.53 9.87
CA ALA A 434 12.92 -14.77 10.65
C ALA A 434 12.13 -15.71 11.56
N LEU A 435 11.95 -15.29 12.81
CA LEU A 435 11.17 -15.99 13.82
C LEU A 435 10.02 -15.12 14.31
N SER A 436 8.91 -15.75 14.68
CA SER A 436 7.84 -15.11 15.42
C SER A 436 7.23 -16.07 16.44
N VAL A 437 6.84 -15.53 17.61
CA VAL A 437 6.05 -16.22 18.62
C VAL A 437 4.95 -15.27 19.06
N ARG A 438 3.71 -15.68 18.87
CA ARG A 438 2.55 -14.85 19.19
C ARG A 438 1.49 -15.64 19.94
N ALA A 439 0.63 -14.91 20.63
CA ALA A 439 -0.44 -15.46 21.43
C ALA A 439 -1.75 -14.70 21.20
N ASN A 440 -2.84 -15.42 21.30
CA ASN A 440 -4.17 -14.88 21.48
C ASN A 440 -4.79 -15.55 22.71
N TYR A 441 -5.19 -14.75 23.69
CA TYR A 441 -5.79 -15.24 24.94
C TYR A 441 -7.23 -14.74 25.08
N GLU A 442 -8.17 -15.66 25.07
CA GLU A 442 -9.57 -15.38 25.30
C GLU A 442 -9.83 -15.08 26.78
N ILE A 443 -10.01 -13.81 27.13
CA ILE A 443 -10.47 -13.41 28.47
C ILE A 443 -11.91 -13.89 28.66
N ASN A 444 -12.76 -13.66 27.64
CA ASN A 444 -14.10 -14.17 27.46
C ASN A 444 -14.49 -14.06 25.97
N GLU A 445 -15.65 -14.60 25.60
CA GLU A 445 -16.15 -14.65 24.20
C GLU A 445 -16.09 -13.32 23.42
N LYS A 446 -16.05 -12.17 24.11
CA LYS A 446 -16.01 -10.82 23.50
C LYS A 446 -14.67 -10.12 23.59
N ASN A 447 -13.77 -10.59 24.44
CA ASN A 447 -12.53 -9.90 24.77
C ASN A 447 -11.34 -10.84 24.64
N HIS A 448 -10.39 -10.44 23.82
CA HIS A 448 -9.15 -11.16 23.61
C HIS A 448 -7.95 -10.26 23.92
N LEU A 449 -6.97 -10.80 24.62
CA LEU A 449 -5.63 -10.23 24.73
C LEU A 449 -4.75 -10.88 23.67
N PHE A 450 -4.09 -10.09 22.84
CA PHE A 450 -3.18 -10.60 21.84
C PHE A 450 -1.79 -9.98 21.97
N GLY A 451 -0.80 -10.61 21.35
CA GLY A 451 0.52 -10.02 21.27
C GLY A 451 1.61 -11.05 21.00
N GLY A 452 2.85 -10.59 21.00
CA GLY A 452 4.01 -11.43 20.78
C GLY A 452 5.25 -10.67 20.33
N VAL A 453 6.21 -11.46 19.84
CA VAL A 453 7.48 -10.98 19.29
C VAL A 453 7.59 -11.47 17.85
N SER A 454 7.93 -10.57 16.95
CA SER A 454 8.12 -10.87 15.53
C SER A 454 9.41 -10.24 15.03
N GLN A 455 10.22 -11.01 14.33
CA GLN A 455 11.36 -10.50 13.56
C GLN A 455 10.90 -10.10 12.16
N GLY A 456 11.44 -9.00 11.68
CA GLY A 456 11.37 -8.59 10.28
C GLY A 456 12.77 -8.37 9.76
N PHE A 457 12.95 -8.56 8.46
CA PHE A 457 14.21 -8.25 7.80
C PHE A 457 13.97 -7.69 6.40
N ARG A 458 14.97 -6.98 5.88
CA ARG A 458 15.03 -6.55 4.50
C ARG A 458 16.43 -6.82 3.94
N ALA A 459 16.51 -7.66 2.93
CA ALA A 459 17.74 -7.87 2.18
C ALA A 459 18.07 -6.63 1.33
N PRO A 460 19.36 -6.33 1.09
CA PRO A 460 19.75 -5.30 0.13
C PRO A 460 19.13 -5.60 -1.24
N ASN A 461 18.64 -4.57 -1.90
CA ASN A 461 18.12 -4.67 -3.26
C ASN A 461 19.05 -3.96 -4.28
N LEU A 462 18.74 -4.04 -5.55
CA LEU A 462 19.59 -3.44 -6.60
C LEU A 462 19.77 -1.92 -6.44
N GLU A 463 18.80 -1.21 -5.86
CA GLU A 463 18.97 0.23 -5.59
C GLU A 463 19.99 0.49 -4.47
N ASP A 464 20.01 -0.36 -3.43
CA ASP A 464 21.02 -0.27 -2.37
C ASP A 464 22.44 -0.57 -2.90
N LEU A 465 22.52 -1.61 -3.75
CA LEU A 465 23.79 -2.14 -4.23
C LEU A 465 24.40 -1.29 -5.34
N THR A 466 23.58 -0.80 -6.26
CA THR A 466 24.04 -0.27 -7.55
C THR A 466 23.43 1.09 -7.89
N GLY A 467 22.44 1.55 -7.12
CA GLY A 467 21.68 2.76 -7.43
C GLY A 467 22.56 4.00 -7.50
N SER A 468 22.23 4.90 -8.45
CA SER A 468 22.83 6.23 -8.52
C SER A 468 21.70 7.26 -8.61
N ASN A 469 21.63 8.16 -7.63
CA ASN A 469 20.56 9.13 -7.52
C ASN A 469 21.11 10.47 -7.01
N ILE A 470 20.32 11.54 -7.08
CA ILE A 470 20.64 12.82 -6.44
C ILE A 470 19.72 13.02 -5.26
N SER A 471 20.30 13.24 -4.10
CA SER A 471 19.58 13.57 -2.87
C SER A 471 18.90 14.95 -2.96
N ASN A 472 18.07 15.28 -1.99
CA ASN A 472 17.45 16.60 -1.88
C ASN A 472 18.47 17.71 -1.60
N SER A 473 19.60 17.38 -0.99
CA SER A 473 20.73 18.31 -0.76
C SER A 473 21.63 18.48 -1.99
N ALA A 474 21.22 17.95 -3.16
CA ALA A 474 21.98 17.91 -4.41
C ALA A 474 23.26 17.05 -4.35
N ASP A 475 23.51 16.36 -3.25
CA ASP A 475 24.58 15.38 -3.18
C ASP A 475 24.21 14.13 -3.99
N GLU A 476 25.20 13.49 -4.58
CA GLU A 476 24.99 12.27 -5.34
C GLU A 476 25.00 11.06 -4.40
N VAL A 477 23.97 10.24 -4.45
CA VAL A 477 23.83 8.98 -3.71
C VAL A 477 24.38 7.86 -4.58
N VAL A 478 25.25 7.03 -4.03
CA VAL A 478 25.82 5.85 -4.72
C VAL A 478 25.59 4.60 -3.91
N GLY A 479 25.22 3.52 -4.59
CA GLY A 479 25.08 2.19 -4.01
C GLY A 479 26.39 1.61 -3.51
N SER A 480 26.29 0.53 -2.77
CA SER A 480 27.45 -0.21 -2.24
C SER A 480 27.16 -1.71 -2.22
N ALA A 481 28.10 -2.50 -2.70
CA ALA A 481 28.03 -3.96 -2.62
C ALA A 481 28.31 -4.49 -1.20
N ASP A 482 28.87 -3.66 -0.30
CA ASP A 482 29.24 -4.03 1.07
C ASP A 482 28.10 -3.78 2.08
N VAL A 483 26.85 -3.98 1.66
CA VAL A 483 25.67 -3.73 2.51
C VAL A 483 25.06 -5.04 2.95
N ASP A 484 24.88 -5.20 4.27
CA ASP A 484 24.16 -6.30 4.88
C ASP A 484 22.66 -6.02 5.02
N SER A 485 21.88 -7.06 5.31
CA SER A 485 20.45 -6.94 5.58
C SER A 485 20.17 -6.06 6.80
N GLU A 486 19.10 -5.27 6.73
CA GLU A 486 18.54 -4.60 7.91
C GLU A 486 17.51 -5.49 8.60
N ASP A 487 17.47 -5.44 9.93
CA ASP A 487 16.63 -6.28 10.76
C ASP A 487 15.82 -5.46 11.76
N VAL A 488 14.65 -5.96 12.11
CA VAL A 488 13.84 -5.42 13.21
C VAL A 488 13.34 -6.53 14.12
N ILE A 489 13.21 -6.19 15.43
CA ILE A 489 12.52 -7.02 16.40
C ILE A 489 11.38 -6.18 16.98
N SER A 490 10.15 -6.62 16.77
CA SER A 490 8.96 -5.92 17.23
C SER A 490 8.26 -6.70 18.34
N PHE A 491 7.97 -5.99 19.44
CA PHE A 491 7.12 -6.43 20.53
C PHE A 491 5.79 -5.73 20.42
N GLU A 492 4.70 -6.48 20.46
CA GLU A 492 3.35 -5.94 20.39
C GLU A 492 2.47 -6.61 21.42
N THR A 493 1.59 -5.85 22.04
CA THR A 493 0.47 -6.37 22.83
C THR A 493 -0.74 -5.47 22.70
N GLY A 494 -1.93 -6.05 22.82
CA GLY A 494 -3.16 -5.30 22.66
C GLY A 494 -4.38 -6.08 23.09
N VAL A 495 -5.51 -5.40 23.10
CA VAL A 495 -6.83 -5.95 23.43
C VAL A 495 -7.75 -5.77 22.23
N LYS A 496 -8.49 -6.82 21.91
CA LYS A 496 -9.61 -6.79 20.98
C LYS A 496 -10.91 -7.04 21.71
N HIS A 497 -11.89 -6.23 21.39
CA HIS A 497 -13.27 -6.40 21.86
C HIS A 497 -14.21 -6.52 20.67
N GLU A 498 -15.11 -7.48 20.70
CA GLU A 498 -16.15 -7.62 19.70
C GLU A 498 -17.47 -7.99 20.36
N SER A 499 -18.50 -7.21 20.07
CA SER A 499 -19.87 -7.43 20.47
C SER A 499 -20.80 -6.92 19.37
N ASN A 500 -22.11 -7.13 19.53
CA ASN A 500 -23.10 -6.63 18.56
C ASN A 500 -23.08 -5.10 18.37
N THR A 501 -22.56 -4.36 19.37
CA THR A 501 -22.58 -2.89 19.36
C THR A 501 -21.21 -2.24 19.29
N LEU A 502 -20.16 -2.94 19.72
CA LEU A 502 -18.80 -2.38 19.77
C LEU A 502 -17.77 -3.36 19.22
N ARG A 503 -16.99 -2.90 18.28
CA ARG A 503 -15.72 -3.51 17.88
C ARG A 503 -14.59 -2.53 18.21
N LEU A 504 -13.56 -3.01 18.91
CA LEU A 504 -12.44 -2.18 19.34
C LEU A 504 -11.15 -2.98 19.27
N THR A 505 -10.11 -2.39 18.72
CA THR A 505 -8.72 -2.89 18.77
C THR A 505 -7.84 -1.80 19.36
N SER A 506 -7.09 -2.12 20.40
CA SER A 506 -6.03 -1.27 20.95
C SER A 506 -4.73 -2.04 20.94
N SER A 507 -3.62 -1.39 20.61
CA SER A 507 -2.30 -1.99 20.67
C SER A 507 -1.22 -1.00 21.12
N VAL A 508 -0.20 -1.55 21.74
CA VAL A 508 1.07 -0.88 22.05
C VAL A 508 2.18 -1.69 21.39
N PHE A 509 3.09 -1.03 20.73
CA PHE A 509 4.20 -1.67 20.07
C PHE A 509 5.53 -0.98 20.38
N TYR A 510 6.61 -1.76 20.35
CA TYR A 510 8.00 -1.30 20.38
C TYR A 510 8.79 -2.10 19.34
N THR A 511 9.44 -1.42 18.43
CA THR A 511 10.25 -2.02 17.36
C THR A 511 11.69 -1.52 17.47
N ALA A 512 12.60 -2.42 17.82
CA ALA A 512 14.04 -2.19 17.72
C ALA A 512 14.46 -2.36 16.26
N ILE A 513 15.28 -1.44 15.76
CA ILE A 513 15.83 -1.40 14.40
C ILE A 513 17.32 -1.66 14.51
N ASN A 514 17.82 -2.66 13.80
CA ASN A 514 19.24 -3.02 13.80
C ASN A 514 19.77 -2.94 12.36
N ASN A 515 20.99 -2.47 12.20
CA ASN A 515 21.70 -2.37 10.91
C ASN A 515 20.85 -1.70 9.79
N PRO A 516 20.12 -0.60 10.02
CA PRO A 516 19.27 -0.01 8.97
C PRO A 516 20.10 0.39 7.76
N ILE A 517 19.61 0.07 6.55
CA ILE A 517 20.27 0.49 5.32
C ILE A 517 19.96 1.97 5.06
N THR A 518 20.97 2.81 5.10
CA THR A 518 20.89 4.28 5.00
C THR A 518 21.97 4.85 4.11
N SER A 519 21.98 6.16 3.94
CA SER A 519 23.05 6.88 3.22
C SER A 519 23.81 7.81 4.16
N VAL A 520 25.13 7.73 4.13
CA VAL A 520 26.06 8.51 4.97
C VAL A 520 26.99 9.31 4.05
N VAL A 521 27.39 10.51 4.49
CA VAL A 521 28.35 11.33 3.74
C VAL A 521 29.71 10.61 3.67
N ASP A 522 30.20 10.46 2.45
CA ASP A 522 31.54 9.92 2.16
C ASP A 522 32.44 11.04 1.64
N ASN A 523 33.37 11.49 2.48
CA ASN A 523 34.40 12.47 2.18
C ASN A 523 35.77 11.82 1.99
N THR A 524 35.86 10.50 1.89
CA THR A 524 37.15 9.78 1.81
C THR A 524 37.81 9.90 0.43
N GLY A 525 37.03 10.25 -0.61
CA GLY A 525 37.46 10.49 -1.98
C GLY A 525 37.68 11.96 -2.32
N THR A 526 37.82 12.26 -3.61
CA THR A 526 37.94 13.63 -4.14
C THR A 526 36.61 14.38 -4.17
N ASP A 527 35.51 13.66 -4.29
CA ASP A 527 34.15 14.20 -4.37
C ASP A 527 33.37 13.84 -3.11
N ARG A 528 32.55 14.78 -2.65
CA ARG A 528 31.58 14.51 -1.60
C ARG A 528 30.44 13.69 -2.16
N LEU A 529 30.18 12.52 -1.61
CA LEU A 529 29.10 11.61 -2.02
C LEU A 529 28.25 11.24 -0.79
N LEU A 530 27.07 10.72 -1.04
CA LEU A 530 26.28 9.95 -0.07
C LEU A 530 26.41 8.47 -0.44
N ARG A 531 27.08 7.69 0.38
CA ARG A 531 27.24 6.25 0.15
C ARG A 531 26.18 5.48 0.92
N ILE A 532 25.54 4.50 0.27
CA ILE A 532 24.68 3.55 0.94
C ILE A 532 25.53 2.65 1.82
N THR A 533 25.11 2.46 3.06
CA THR A 533 25.78 1.63 4.06
C THR A 533 24.79 1.18 5.13
N ASN A 534 25.15 0.20 5.95
CA ASN A 534 24.41 -0.04 7.17
C ASN A 534 24.69 1.11 8.17
N GLY A 535 23.62 1.62 8.75
CA GLY A 535 23.65 2.68 9.75
C GLY A 535 23.60 2.13 11.17
N GLU A 536 23.50 3.04 12.12
CA GLU A 536 23.40 2.72 13.53
C GLU A 536 21.96 2.34 13.93
N ASP A 537 21.84 1.64 15.06
CA ASP A 537 20.59 1.14 15.60
C ASP A 537 19.58 2.25 15.95
N GLY A 538 18.32 1.87 16.05
CA GLY A 538 17.25 2.77 16.43
C GLY A 538 16.05 2.04 17.02
N TYR A 539 15.00 2.81 17.32
CA TYR A 539 13.73 2.24 17.78
C TYR A 539 12.56 3.15 17.45
N ILE A 540 11.40 2.52 17.28
CA ILE A 540 10.08 3.19 17.17
C ILE A 540 9.13 2.52 18.15
N TYR A 541 8.32 3.32 18.84
CA TYR A 541 7.24 2.82 19.68
C TYR A 541 5.97 3.64 19.46
N GLY A 542 4.84 3.05 19.82
CA GLY A 542 3.58 3.76 19.66
C GLY A 542 2.39 3.06 20.31
N VAL A 543 1.28 3.79 20.27
CA VAL A 543 -0.04 3.36 20.73
C VAL A 543 -1.04 3.58 19.62
N GLU A 544 -1.84 2.59 19.33
CA GLU A 544 -2.88 2.62 18.31
C GLU A 544 -4.21 2.21 18.94
N LEU A 545 -5.26 2.92 18.56
CA LEU A 545 -6.64 2.60 18.92
C LEU A 545 -7.50 2.77 17.68
N GLU A 546 -8.31 1.79 17.37
CA GLU A 546 -9.34 1.89 16.32
C GLU A 546 -10.58 1.14 16.73
N GLY A 547 -11.76 1.63 16.34
CA GLY A 547 -13.00 0.98 16.68
C GLY A 547 -14.21 1.50 15.93
N GLU A 548 -15.25 0.68 16.01
CA GLU A 548 -16.57 0.93 15.46
C GLU A 548 -17.63 0.71 16.55
N TYR A 549 -18.52 1.67 16.73
CA TYR A 549 -19.57 1.60 17.74
C TYR A 549 -20.95 1.86 17.11
N HIS A 550 -21.80 0.86 17.12
CA HIS A 550 -23.22 0.97 16.76
C HIS A 550 -23.99 1.56 17.95
N ILE A 551 -24.25 2.87 17.90
CA ILE A 551 -25.03 3.58 18.92
C ILE A 551 -26.45 3.03 18.96
N ASN A 552 -27.00 2.75 17.78
CA ASN A 552 -28.24 2.01 17.51
C ASN A 552 -28.24 1.56 16.04
N ASP A 553 -29.35 0.98 15.56
CA ASP A 553 -29.47 0.46 14.18
C ASP A 553 -29.25 1.52 13.08
N GLN A 554 -29.38 2.81 13.41
CA GLN A 554 -29.27 3.91 12.46
C GLN A 554 -27.93 4.67 12.58
N TRP A 555 -27.30 4.67 13.74
CA TRP A 555 -26.12 5.49 14.02
C TRP A 555 -24.91 4.62 14.32
N LYS A 556 -23.85 4.88 13.55
CA LYS A 556 -22.55 4.22 13.68
C LYS A 556 -21.45 5.26 13.83
N LEU A 557 -20.59 5.09 14.83
CA LEU A 557 -19.37 5.86 15.05
C LEU A 557 -18.17 4.98 14.73
N THR A 558 -17.28 5.44 13.87
CA THR A 558 -15.98 4.79 13.61
C THR A 558 -14.89 5.79 13.97
N ALA A 559 -13.86 5.37 14.70
CA ALA A 559 -12.77 6.26 15.07
C ALA A 559 -11.44 5.52 15.19
N ASN A 560 -10.35 6.26 14.92
CA ASN A 560 -8.99 5.81 15.20
C ASN A 560 -8.13 6.95 15.73
N ILE A 561 -7.09 6.60 16.48
CA ILE A 561 -6.05 7.51 16.95
C ILE A 561 -4.72 6.79 17.02
N THR A 562 -3.65 7.46 16.67
CA THR A 562 -2.28 6.94 16.68
C THR A 562 -1.33 7.95 17.29
N TYR A 563 -0.51 7.47 18.22
CA TYR A 563 0.68 8.15 18.71
C TYR A 563 1.90 7.28 18.44
N GLN A 564 2.96 7.88 17.93
CA GLN A 564 4.26 7.19 17.77
C GLN A 564 5.41 8.17 17.98
N ASP A 565 6.55 7.63 18.43
CA ASP A 565 7.82 8.34 18.57
C ASP A 565 8.97 7.36 18.38
N GLY A 566 10.19 7.87 18.11
CA GLY A 566 11.34 7.01 17.86
C GLY A 566 12.62 7.79 17.62
N LYS A 567 13.74 7.11 17.86
CA LYS A 567 15.08 7.64 17.65
C LYS A 567 15.93 6.65 16.89
N GLN A 568 16.89 7.17 16.17
CA GLN A 568 17.93 6.41 15.49
C GLN A 568 19.27 7.09 15.72
N ASP A 569 20.27 6.31 16.01
CA ASP A 569 21.63 6.81 16.02
C ASP A 569 22.11 6.98 14.58
N THR A 570 22.77 8.08 14.28
CA THR A 570 23.17 8.47 12.92
C THR A 570 24.62 8.90 12.89
N LEU A 571 25.29 8.57 11.77
CA LEU A 571 26.63 9.08 11.44
C LEU A 571 26.52 10.29 10.53
N ASP A 572 27.16 11.40 10.88
CA ASP A 572 27.22 12.57 10.00
C ASP A 572 28.05 12.29 8.74
N GLU A 573 29.15 11.54 8.88
CA GLU A 573 30.03 11.11 7.79
C GLU A 573 30.72 9.79 8.13
N ILE A 574 31.25 9.10 7.14
CA ILE A 574 32.02 7.85 7.33
C ILE A 574 33.21 8.13 8.23
N GLY A 575 33.30 7.41 9.36
CA GLY A 575 34.33 7.61 10.41
C GLY A 575 34.07 8.80 11.32
N GLY A 576 32.88 9.45 11.20
CA GLY A 576 32.46 10.57 12.05
C GLY A 576 31.92 10.15 13.42
N VAL A 577 31.22 11.05 14.06
CA VAL A 577 30.65 10.84 15.41
C VAL A 577 29.22 10.36 15.31
N VAL A 578 28.89 9.32 16.07
CA VAL A 578 27.51 8.84 16.21
C VAL A 578 26.73 9.82 17.08
N THR A 579 25.57 10.26 16.59
CA THR A 579 24.64 11.12 17.32
C THR A 579 23.23 10.53 17.29
N SER A 580 22.51 10.64 18.41
CA SER A 580 21.12 10.19 18.47
C SER A 580 20.18 11.25 17.91
N ASP A 581 19.37 10.89 16.93
CA ASP A 581 18.47 11.80 16.25
C ASP A 581 17.02 11.24 16.21
N THR A 582 16.07 12.12 16.04
CA THR A 582 14.66 11.72 15.80
C THR A 582 14.54 11.05 14.42
N ILE A 583 13.84 9.92 14.34
CA ILE A 583 13.54 9.29 13.06
C ILE A 583 12.69 10.26 12.21
N ARG A 584 13.17 10.49 10.99
CA ARG A 584 12.49 11.41 10.07
C ARG A 584 11.11 10.90 9.66
N ARG A 585 10.18 11.82 9.40
CA ARG A 585 8.83 11.52 8.89
C ARG A 585 7.95 10.72 9.86
N LEU A 586 8.24 10.73 11.14
CA LEU A 586 7.31 10.18 12.11
C LEU A 586 5.99 10.96 12.10
N SER A 587 4.88 10.23 12.12
CA SER A 587 3.55 10.82 12.20
C SER A 587 3.40 11.61 13.49
N PRO A 588 2.84 12.83 13.47
CA PRO A 588 2.34 13.47 14.68
C PRO A 588 1.22 12.63 15.31
N LEU A 589 0.79 12.99 16.52
CA LEU A 589 -0.48 12.46 17.04
C LEU A 589 -1.59 12.80 16.03
N ALA A 590 -2.23 11.79 15.49
CA ALA A 590 -3.23 11.94 14.44
C ALA A 590 -4.37 10.92 14.63
N GLY A 591 -5.52 11.23 14.06
CA GLY A 591 -6.66 10.34 14.09
C GLY A 591 -7.84 10.86 13.29
N SER A 592 -8.87 10.03 13.20
CA SER A 592 -10.12 10.37 12.55
C SER A 592 -11.33 9.86 13.35
N ALA A 593 -12.45 10.53 13.17
CA ALA A 593 -13.74 10.07 13.70
C ALA A 593 -14.84 10.34 12.67
N SER A 594 -15.65 9.31 12.38
CA SER A 594 -16.76 9.36 11.44
C SER A 594 -18.06 8.98 12.14
N LEU A 595 -19.06 9.82 12.02
CA LEU A 595 -20.42 9.55 12.50
C LEU A 595 -21.33 9.38 11.30
N ARG A 596 -21.87 8.17 11.13
CA ARG A 596 -22.77 7.78 10.03
C ARG A 596 -24.18 7.59 10.56
N TRP A 597 -25.14 8.21 9.86
CA TRP A 597 -26.55 7.94 10.00
C TRP A 597 -27.06 7.20 8.75
N THR A 598 -27.81 6.13 8.96
CA THR A 598 -28.46 5.37 7.89
C THR A 598 -29.97 5.38 8.13
N HIS A 599 -30.72 5.73 7.10
CA HIS A 599 -32.19 5.75 7.17
C HIS A 599 -32.73 4.31 7.35
N PRO A 600 -33.83 4.08 8.10
CA PRO A 600 -34.36 2.75 8.38
C PRO A 600 -34.70 1.86 7.18
N ASN A 601 -34.83 2.42 5.97
CA ASN A 601 -35.02 1.66 4.73
C ASN A 601 -33.71 1.43 3.95
N ASP A 602 -32.56 1.76 4.53
CA ASP A 602 -31.21 1.65 3.95
C ASP A 602 -30.99 2.39 2.62
N LYS A 603 -31.94 3.24 2.19
CA LYS A 603 -31.84 3.96 0.92
C LYS A 603 -31.05 5.26 0.99
N VAL A 604 -30.88 5.82 2.17
CA VAL A 604 -30.14 7.09 2.36
C VAL A 604 -29.22 6.93 3.55
N TRP A 605 -28.00 7.40 3.37
CA TRP A 605 -27.07 7.56 4.48
C TRP A 605 -26.37 8.92 4.40
N VAL A 606 -25.95 9.42 5.56
CA VAL A 606 -25.13 10.62 5.70
C VAL A 606 -24.00 10.31 6.70
N GLU A 607 -22.79 10.67 6.34
CA GLU A 607 -21.61 10.49 7.17
C GLU A 607 -20.87 11.82 7.33
N THR A 608 -20.50 12.17 8.54
CA THR A 608 -19.61 13.29 8.83
C THR A 608 -18.31 12.73 9.41
N THR A 609 -17.19 13.10 8.80
CA THR A 609 -15.86 12.67 9.21
C THR A 609 -15.03 13.88 9.61
N VAL A 610 -14.31 13.76 10.72
CA VAL A 610 -13.27 14.69 11.14
C VAL A 610 -11.93 13.97 11.06
N LEU A 611 -10.95 14.59 10.39
CA LEU A 611 -9.57 14.17 10.34
C LEU A 611 -8.71 15.21 11.03
N ALA A 612 -7.86 14.82 11.97
CA ALA A 612 -7.04 15.72 12.75
C ALA A 612 -5.61 15.22 12.92
N ALA A 613 -4.68 16.15 12.97
CA ALA A 613 -3.31 15.91 13.37
C ALA A 613 -2.77 17.11 14.16
N THR A 614 -1.91 16.81 15.14
CA THR A 614 -1.19 17.87 15.87
C THR A 614 -0.03 18.41 15.02
N THR A 615 0.52 19.56 15.40
CA THR A 615 1.76 20.06 14.81
C THR A 615 2.90 19.06 15.01
N GLN A 616 3.64 18.73 13.92
CA GLN A 616 4.85 17.96 13.99
C GLN A 616 6.07 18.89 14.03
N ASN A 617 6.62 19.06 15.21
CA ASN A 617 7.82 19.88 15.45
C ASN A 617 9.01 19.09 16.03
N ASN A 618 8.83 17.81 16.31
CA ASN A 618 9.91 16.90 16.65
C ASN A 618 10.55 16.39 15.35
N LEU A 619 11.53 17.15 14.82
CA LEU A 619 12.12 16.94 13.51
C LEU A 619 13.52 16.36 13.64
N GLY A 620 13.82 15.30 12.90
CA GLY A 620 15.18 14.80 12.72
C GLY A 620 15.97 15.65 11.71
N ALA A 621 17.30 15.50 11.73
CA ALA A 621 18.21 16.18 10.80
C ALA A 621 17.85 15.95 9.33
N GLY A 622 17.32 14.76 9.00
CA GLY A 622 16.82 14.43 7.67
C GLY A 622 15.59 15.23 7.26
N ASP A 623 14.72 15.62 8.21
CA ASP A 623 13.57 16.49 7.95
C ASP A 623 14.01 17.94 7.75
N LEU A 624 14.92 18.42 8.59
CA LEU A 624 15.46 19.79 8.52
C LEU A 624 16.20 20.06 7.19
N ARG A 625 16.78 19.03 6.57
CA ARG A 625 17.42 19.16 5.24
C ARG A 625 16.44 19.11 4.06
N ASP A 626 15.18 18.80 4.29
CA ASP A 626 14.17 18.66 3.24
C ASP A 626 13.18 19.84 3.23
N GLY A 627 13.72 21.05 3.08
CA GLY A 627 12.98 22.31 3.17
C GLY A 627 11.83 22.45 2.16
N GLN A 628 11.84 21.73 1.04
CA GLN A 628 10.72 21.74 0.08
C GLN A 628 9.49 20.99 0.58
N ARG A 629 9.66 20.02 1.49
CA ARG A 629 8.59 19.17 2.00
C ARG A 629 8.26 19.43 3.46
N VAL A 630 9.24 19.71 4.28
CA VAL A 630 9.07 20.01 5.70
C VAL A 630 9.32 21.50 5.97
N PRO A 631 8.34 22.23 6.52
CA PRO A 631 8.53 23.62 6.89
C PRO A 631 9.59 23.79 7.98
N THR A 632 10.25 24.95 8.00
CA THR A 632 11.34 25.28 8.92
C THR A 632 11.00 25.14 10.41
N ASN A 633 9.75 25.41 10.80
CA ASN A 633 9.27 25.26 12.18
C ASN A 633 8.37 24.04 12.37
N GLY A 634 8.56 22.99 11.55
CA GLY A 634 7.70 21.82 11.55
C GLY A 634 6.45 21.99 10.70
N THR A 635 5.66 20.93 10.61
CA THR A 635 4.41 20.95 9.84
C THR A 635 3.26 21.31 10.76
N PRO A 636 2.46 22.34 10.45
CA PRO A 636 1.29 22.73 11.26
C PRO A 636 0.30 21.57 11.40
N GLY A 637 -0.37 21.52 12.55
CA GLY A 637 -1.52 20.65 12.75
C GLY A 637 -2.73 21.12 11.94
N TYR A 638 -3.71 20.23 11.78
CA TYR A 638 -4.94 20.53 11.05
C TYR A 638 -6.17 19.84 11.64
N LEU A 639 -7.35 20.36 11.33
CA LEU A 639 -8.65 19.79 11.66
C LEU A 639 -9.58 19.92 10.46
N ILE A 640 -9.83 18.79 9.75
CA ILE A 640 -10.56 18.77 8.49
C ILE A 640 -11.91 18.11 8.69
N GLY A 641 -12.98 18.83 8.36
CA GLY A 641 -14.34 18.31 8.31
C GLY A 641 -14.71 17.87 6.89
N THR A 642 -15.34 16.70 6.77
CA THR A 642 -15.88 16.16 5.52
C THR A 642 -17.29 15.65 5.77
N MET A 643 -18.21 15.90 4.86
CA MET A 643 -19.56 15.35 4.89
C MET A 643 -19.83 14.56 3.62
N ARG A 644 -20.39 13.36 3.75
CA ARG A 644 -20.73 12.49 2.64
C ARG A 644 -22.18 12.01 2.75
N ALA A 645 -22.82 11.76 1.64
CA ALA A 645 -24.15 11.20 1.58
C ALA A 645 -24.29 10.25 0.41
N GLY A 646 -25.11 9.23 0.58
CA GLY A 646 -25.52 8.32 -0.50
C GLY A 646 -27.03 8.18 -0.55
N TRP A 647 -27.56 8.07 -1.76
CA TRP A 647 -28.98 7.87 -2.03
C TRP A 647 -29.19 6.78 -3.07
N GLN A 648 -29.70 5.63 -2.60
CA GLN A 648 -30.17 4.54 -3.47
C GLN A 648 -31.54 4.94 -4.05
N ALA A 649 -31.51 5.69 -5.16
CA ALA A 649 -32.71 6.25 -5.79
C ALA A 649 -33.62 5.15 -6.37
N GLN A 650 -33.01 4.09 -6.92
CA GLN A 650 -33.63 2.86 -7.39
C GLN A 650 -32.78 1.68 -6.97
N GLU A 651 -33.25 0.46 -7.07
CA GLU A 651 -32.48 -0.75 -6.70
C GLU A 651 -31.14 -0.85 -7.44
N ASN A 652 -31.10 -0.32 -8.65
CA ASN A 652 -29.94 -0.33 -9.54
C ASN A 652 -29.25 1.03 -9.71
N MET A 653 -29.63 2.07 -8.94
CA MET A 653 -29.05 3.41 -9.11
C MET A 653 -28.71 4.07 -7.77
N LEU A 654 -27.43 4.24 -7.51
CA LEU A 654 -26.87 4.93 -6.34
C LEU A 654 -26.26 6.28 -6.76
N PHE A 655 -26.65 7.35 -6.08
CA PHE A 655 -25.97 8.65 -6.15
C PHE A 655 -25.17 8.88 -4.87
N THR A 656 -23.97 9.45 -5.02
CA THR A 656 -23.12 9.87 -3.90
C THR A 656 -22.76 11.34 -4.00
N LEU A 657 -22.69 12.00 -2.86
CA LEU A 657 -22.24 13.39 -2.70
C LEU A 657 -21.17 13.42 -1.62
N GLY A 658 -20.03 14.01 -1.91
CA GLY A 658 -18.98 14.33 -0.94
C GLY A 658 -18.77 15.85 -0.89
N LEU A 659 -18.71 16.41 0.32
CA LEU A 659 -18.27 17.77 0.60
C LEU A 659 -17.03 17.66 1.46
N GLU A 660 -15.86 17.86 0.86
CA GLU A 660 -14.55 17.64 1.49
C GLU A 660 -13.93 18.97 1.87
N ASN A 661 -13.17 18.97 2.96
CA ASN A 661 -12.54 20.14 3.53
C ASN A 661 -13.54 21.32 3.68
N LEU A 662 -14.57 21.10 4.51
CA LEU A 662 -15.72 22.01 4.68
C LEU A 662 -15.33 23.44 5.11
N THR A 663 -14.20 23.60 5.76
CA THR A 663 -13.67 24.87 6.26
C THR A 663 -12.70 25.52 5.29
N ASP A 664 -12.42 24.90 4.15
CA ASP A 664 -11.41 25.33 3.18
C ASP A 664 -10.03 25.56 3.84
N GLU A 665 -9.65 24.64 4.73
CA GLU A 665 -8.38 24.69 5.48
C GLU A 665 -7.19 24.52 4.55
N ASP A 666 -6.20 25.40 4.66
CA ASP A 666 -4.89 25.27 4.04
C ASP A 666 -4.01 24.32 4.87
N TYR A 667 -3.85 23.10 4.42
CA TYR A 667 -3.07 22.13 5.17
C TYR A 667 -2.21 21.22 4.30
N ARG A 668 -1.19 20.67 4.94
CA ARG A 668 -0.26 19.71 4.35
C ARG A 668 -0.02 18.56 5.33
N VAL A 669 -0.07 17.32 4.86
CA VAL A 669 0.33 16.16 5.66
C VAL A 669 1.84 16.20 5.84
N HIS A 670 2.33 15.87 7.05
CA HIS A 670 3.75 15.94 7.38
C HIS A 670 4.61 15.17 6.35
N GLY A 671 5.66 15.82 5.86
CA GLY A 671 6.57 15.28 4.86
C GLY A 671 6.05 15.29 3.43
N SER A 672 4.81 15.70 3.18
CA SER A 672 4.29 15.84 1.82
C SER A 672 4.93 17.00 1.08
N GLY A 673 5.08 16.86 -0.23
CA GLY A 673 5.59 17.89 -1.13
C GLY A 673 4.48 18.70 -1.80
N VAL A 674 3.22 18.45 -1.48
CA VAL A 674 2.04 19.09 -2.05
C VAL A 674 1.03 19.36 -0.93
N ASN A 675 0.32 20.49 -1.00
CA ASN A 675 -0.80 20.75 -0.11
C ASN A 675 -1.99 19.88 -0.50
N GLU A 676 -2.86 19.59 0.44
CA GLU A 676 -4.10 18.89 0.18
C GLU A 676 -5.12 19.83 -0.51
N THR A 677 -6.17 19.26 -1.06
CA THR A 677 -7.23 20.03 -1.73
C THR A 677 -7.94 20.96 -0.74
N GLY A 678 -8.20 22.21 -1.15
CA GLY A 678 -9.16 23.10 -0.49
C GLY A 678 -10.58 22.52 -0.54
N PHE A 679 -11.60 23.34 -0.34
CA PHE A 679 -12.99 22.88 -0.42
C PHE A 679 -13.26 22.16 -1.74
N ASN A 680 -13.92 21.01 -1.67
CA ASN A 680 -14.20 20.15 -2.80
C ASN A 680 -15.61 19.55 -2.72
N THR A 681 -16.29 19.49 -3.86
CA THR A 681 -17.53 18.73 -4.01
C THR A 681 -17.29 17.56 -4.96
N VAL A 682 -17.60 16.35 -4.52
CA VAL A 682 -17.49 15.13 -5.31
C VAL A 682 -18.89 14.59 -5.58
N LEU A 683 -19.21 14.38 -6.85
CA LEU A 683 -20.48 13.81 -7.30
C LEU A 683 -20.21 12.44 -7.90
N GLY A 684 -20.94 11.43 -7.48
CA GLY A 684 -20.85 10.08 -8.02
C GLY A 684 -22.20 9.51 -8.41
N VAL A 685 -22.20 8.66 -9.43
CA VAL A 685 -23.35 7.84 -9.83
C VAL A 685 -22.88 6.43 -10.14
N LYS A 686 -23.58 5.43 -9.62
CA LYS A 686 -23.39 4.01 -9.95
C LYS A 686 -24.69 3.45 -10.47
N PHE A 687 -24.63 2.85 -11.63
CA PHE A 687 -25.72 2.09 -12.23
C PHE A 687 -25.34 0.63 -12.26
N SER A 688 -26.22 -0.26 -11.80
CA SER A 688 -26.01 -1.72 -11.77
C SER A 688 -27.09 -2.44 -12.57
N TRP A 689 -26.78 -3.60 -13.15
CA TRP A 689 -27.72 -4.46 -13.84
C TRP A 689 -27.54 -5.93 -13.50
#